data_52ecc09ceda43c206369232e5b51efe9
#
_entry.id   52ecc09ceda43c206369232e5b51efe9
#
_cell.length_a   1.000
_cell.length_b   1.000
_cell.length_c   1.000
_cell.angle_alpha   90.00
_cell.angle_beta   90.00
_cell.angle_gamma   90.00
#
_symmetry.space_group_name_H-M   'P 1'
#
loop_
_entity.id
_entity.type
_entity.pdbx_description
1 polymer ?
#
loop_
_entity_poly.entity_id
_entity_poly.type
_entity_poly.pdbx_seq_one_letter_code
_entity_poly.pdbx_strand_id
1 'polypeptide(L)'
;MTLRGNIFIFVSGVFLCLFDGVLSGFLTETLSLNGKWSLSNSNGSLSLPAEVPGCVHSALQKQGFIQDPYFRFNDVSYRWIAFDNWTYTTTFNVSKQKVLLVFDGVDTVATIWLNGVIVGNTDNMFCRYVFRDTLKDGDNVLKVSLSSPVLYASEQREAHSAYRIPPECPPDVQKGECHVNFIRKEQSSFSWDWGPSFPTMGLWKGVQLEAFDVLQLVQVSSVPLYNSSLSEWRVQVEILVDAVQTTNGQITLSIPELDSEQTFHTQFLFGKNKNTFVLHINMVLDTSLLQVYFRTVELVQEPIVRSPGLSFYFRINGKPIFLKGSNWIPAHSFQDQISPAVLRNLLQSAVDANMNTLRVWGGGVYEQDLFYSICDELGIMIWQDFMFACAMYPTVDDFIQTVREEVSQQVQRLKSHPSIIIWSGNNENEAALATDWFNIPASQRPVYIKDYVMLYVNNIRKIVQDVIVRFFVSSPTNGAESEQEGWVAANPYDTHYGDTHFYSYILDCWDWRTFPRTRFASEYGFQSWPSFSTLQPVSIKEDWSYNSNFTSHRQHHEDGNRQMLLQAALHFNLPNSTDPLKRFTDTLYITQVMQAQCVKTQTEFYRRSQTEIIEGEGHTMGALYWQLNDIWQAPSWSSIEFGGKWKMLHYFAQNFFADVLPVGFEDADTLFILCCLRPESRPDAQGCGMFLPVTVYSWTHLDPVCTLKSDPLLVPGGSAVAIFKQPVAALLAGCGHCTRLTCLLTFHLEDSSGQQGPANHHFLCSPKDAQGLQRANITVLPIFQTSLPNKGRSRETLGHFRPLHSAFIPTETKGMKCAKTCTILIKDHMMNWPILTLLHTSQSATSLISFAI
;
A
#
# COMPACT_ATOMS: atom_id res chain seq x y z
N MET A 1 -8.62 15.39 17.61
CA MET A 1 -9.97 15.82 17.31
C MET A 1 -9.97 16.25 15.86
N THR A 2 -10.57 15.50 14.96
CA THR A 2 -10.63 15.82 13.52
C THR A 2 -11.88 16.65 13.32
N LEU A 3 -11.72 17.95 13.03
CA LEU A 3 -12.83 18.80 12.62
C LEU A 3 -13.19 18.51 11.17
N ARG A 4 -14.43 18.18 10.89
CA ARG A 4 -14.98 18.02 9.54
C ARG A 4 -15.80 19.25 9.22
N GLY A 5 -15.56 19.87 8.07
CA GLY A 5 -16.39 20.96 7.53
C GLY A 5 -16.67 20.71 6.05
N ASN A 6 -17.77 21.23 5.53
CA ASN A 6 -18.17 21.05 4.14
C ASN A 6 -18.22 22.41 3.41
N ILE A 7 -17.74 22.41 2.17
CA ILE A 7 -17.76 23.63 1.32
C ILE A 7 -18.93 23.51 0.33
N PHE A 8 -19.83 24.48 0.35
CA PHE A 8 -20.81 24.67 -0.71
C PHE A 8 -20.27 25.64 -1.75
N ILE A 9 -20.35 25.26 -3.01
CA ILE A 9 -19.90 26.10 -4.12
C ILE A 9 -21.09 26.39 -5.01
N PHE A 10 -21.45 27.67 -5.09
CA PHE A 10 -22.44 28.16 -6.03
C PHE A 10 -21.76 28.97 -7.12
N VAL A 11 -21.98 28.62 -8.37
CA VAL A 11 -21.52 29.39 -9.52
C VAL A 11 -22.76 29.95 -10.22
N SER A 12 -22.90 31.28 -10.21
CA SER A 12 -24.01 31.96 -10.92
C SER A 12 -23.47 32.94 -11.96
N GLY A 13 -24.03 32.92 -13.15
CA GLY A 13 -23.74 33.88 -14.18
C GLY A 13 -24.78 35.03 -14.17
N VAL A 14 -24.33 36.27 -14.26
CA VAL A 14 -25.23 37.44 -14.33
C VAL A 14 -25.77 37.59 -15.75
N PHE A 15 -27.00 37.15 -15.97
CA PHE A 15 -27.86 37.65 -17.04
C PHE A 15 -28.86 38.63 -16.43
N LEU A 16 -28.79 39.91 -16.84
CA LEU A 16 -29.80 40.88 -16.55
C LEU A 16 -31.03 40.53 -17.38
N CYS A 17 -31.95 39.75 -16.85
CA CYS A 17 -33.33 39.70 -17.25
C CYS A 17 -34.20 39.51 -16.03
N LEU A 18 -34.99 40.56 -15.74
CA LEU A 18 -36.07 40.49 -14.82
C LEU A 18 -37.03 39.36 -15.24
N PHE A 19 -37.11 38.27 -14.45
CA PHE A 19 -38.33 37.49 -14.22
C PHE A 19 -38.04 36.30 -13.31
N ASP A 20 -39.00 36.04 -12.45
CA ASP A 20 -39.01 34.89 -11.51
C ASP A 20 -38.75 33.55 -12.18
N GLY A 21 -37.91 32.78 -11.52
CA GLY A 21 -37.74 31.34 -11.75
C GLY A 21 -36.69 31.01 -12.83
N VAL A 22 -35.69 30.36 -12.42
CA VAL A 22 -34.96 29.27 -13.05
C VAL A 22 -33.47 29.32 -12.75
N LEU A 23 -33.04 28.50 -11.83
CA LEU A 23 -31.69 27.88 -11.72
C LEU A 23 -31.49 26.89 -12.88
N SER A 24 -31.62 27.27 -14.14
CA SER A 24 -31.50 26.38 -15.29
C SER A 24 -30.26 26.59 -16.18
N GLY A 25 -29.31 27.43 -15.78
CA GLY A 25 -28.20 27.82 -16.65
C GLY A 25 -26.89 27.00 -16.53
N PHE A 26 -26.80 26.01 -15.65
CA PHE A 26 -25.54 25.31 -15.36
C PHE A 26 -25.65 23.78 -15.31
N LEU A 27 -26.62 23.20 -15.99
CA LEU A 27 -26.73 21.74 -16.08
C LEU A 27 -25.70 21.23 -17.10
N THR A 28 -24.61 20.65 -16.62
CA THR A 28 -23.79 19.76 -17.41
C THR A 28 -24.60 18.50 -17.64
N GLU A 29 -24.98 18.22 -18.87
CA GLU A 29 -25.56 16.93 -19.24
C GLU A 29 -24.44 15.95 -19.52
N THR A 30 -24.39 14.86 -18.79
CA THR A 30 -23.42 13.79 -18.98
C THR A 30 -24.11 12.56 -19.56
N LEU A 31 -23.63 12.07 -20.69
CA LEU A 31 -24.02 10.80 -21.25
C LEU A 31 -22.87 9.81 -21.11
N SER A 32 -23.04 8.82 -20.24
CA SER A 32 -22.08 7.73 -20.10
C SER A 32 -22.07 6.85 -21.34
N LEU A 33 -20.88 6.59 -21.87
CA LEU A 33 -20.63 5.61 -22.94
C LEU A 33 -20.10 4.29 -22.39
N ASN A 34 -20.09 4.12 -21.05
CA ASN A 34 -19.72 2.86 -20.40
C ASN A 34 -20.68 1.73 -20.78
N GLY A 35 -20.24 0.49 -20.64
CA GLY A 35 -21.03 -0.69 -20.91
C GLY A 35 -20.51 -1.49 -22.11
N LYS A 36 -21.38 -1.99 -22.97
CA LYS A 36 -21.01 -2.93 -24.03
C LYS A 36 -20.45 -2.22 -25.27
N TRP A 37 -19.25 -2.63 -25.65
CA TRP A 37 -18.57 -2.24 -26.89
C TRP A 37 -18.23 -3.49 -27.71
N SER A 38 -17.89 -3.31 -28.99
CA SER A 38 -17.27 -4.33 -29.84
C SER A 38 -15.75 -4.19 -29.74
N LEU A 39 -15.06 -5.29 -29.54
CA LEU A 39 -13.60 -5.38 -29.51
C LEU A 39 -13.12 -6.27 -30.68
N SER A 40 -12.11 -5.82 -31.42
CA SER A 40 -11.48 -6.62 -32.48
C SER A 40 -9.96 -6.47 -32.45
N ASN A 41 -9.25 -7.51 -32.85
CA ASN A 41 -7.80 -7.49 -33.05
C ASN A 41 -7.40 -6.86 -34.39
N SER A 42 -6.08 -6.68 -34.63
CA SER A 42 -5.55 -5.94 -35.76
C SER A 42 -5.99 -6.49 -37.13
N ASN A 43 -6.04 -7.80 -37.30
CA ASN A 43 -6.39 -8.47 -38.56
C ASN A 43 -7.89 -8.84 -38.69
N GLY A 44 -8.71 -8.49 -37.66
CA GLY A 44 -10.14 -8.78 -37.65
C GLY A 44 -10.51 -10.26 -37.47
N SER A 45 -9.55 -11.14 -37.20
CA SER A 45 -9.81 -12.57 -36.95
C SER A 45 -10.56 -12.83 -35.64
N LEU A 46 -10.42 -11.93 -34.69
CA LEU A 46 -11.16 -11.91 -33.43
C LEU A 46 -12.08 -10.70 -33.41
N SER A 47 -13.36 -10.95 -33.12
CA SER A 47 -14.35 -9.90 -32.87
C SER A 47 -15.31 -10.39 -31.80
N LEU A 48 -15.40 -9.64 -30.69
CA LEU A 48 -16.12 -10.06 -29.49
C LEU A 48 -16.69 -8.86 -28.74
N PRO A 49 -17.74 -9.04 -27.94
CA PRO A 49 -18.20 -7.99 -27.03
C PRO A 49 -17.20 -7.79 -25.89
N ALA A 50 -16.95 -6.53 -25.56
CA ALA A 50 -16.15 -6.11 -24.40
C ALA A 50 -16.97 -5.16 -23.52
N GLU A 51 -16.60 -5.04 -22.26
CA GLU A 51 -17.16 -4.06 -21.35
C GLU A 51 -16.19 -2.89 -21.17
N VAL A 52 -16.73 -1.69 -21.02
CA VAL A 52 -16.01 -0.46 -20.67
C VAL A 52 -16.61 0.09 -19.38
N PRO A 53 -15.84 0.40 -18.33
CA PRO A 53 -14.40 0.16 -18.21
C PRO A 53 -14.00 -1.30 -18.26
N GLY A 54 -12.81 -1.57 -18.85
CA GLY A 54 -12.27 -2.91 -18.94
C GLY A 54 -10.97 -3.00 -19.75
N CYS A 55 -10.38 -4.19 -19.75
CA CYS A 55 -9.20 -4.47 -20.56
C CYS A 55 -9.41 -5.65 -21.53
N VAL A 56 -8.52 -5.76 -22.50
CA VAL A 56 -8.55 -6.83 -23.53
C VAL A 56 -8.51 -8.22 -22.90
N HIS A 57 -7.63 -8.44 -21.92
CA HIS A 57 -7.48 -9.74 -21.26
C HIS A 57 -8.79 -10.18 -20.57
N SER A 58 -9.42 -9.28 -19.82
CA SER A 58 -10.70 -9.57 -19.16
C SER A 58 -11.82 -9.84 -20.17
N ALA A 59 -11.84 -9.12 -21.29
CA ALA A 59 -12.82 -9.35 -22.36
C ALA A 59 -12.63 -10.73 -23.01
N LEU A 60 -11.41 -11.11 -23.36
CA LEU A 60 -11.08 -12.42 -23.93
C LEU A 60 -11.41 -13.57 -22.99
N GLN A 61 -11.10 -13.42 -21.69
CA GLN A 61 -11.43 -14.41 -20.67
C GLN A 61 -12.94 -14.56 -20.51
N LYS A 62 -13.67 -13.46 -20.38
CA LYS A 62 -15.14 -13.46 -20.21
C LYS A 62 -15.87 -14.12 -21.39
N GLN A 63 -15.33 -14.00 -22.60
CA GLN A 63 -15.89 -14.61 -23.79
C GLN A 63 -15.35 -16.02 -24.09
N GLY A 64 -14.47 -16.55 -23.23
CA GLY A 64 -13.93 -17.92 -23.34
C GLY A 64 -12.86 -18.12 -24.43
N PHE A 65 -12.29 -17.03 -24.98
CA PHE A 65 -11.15 -17.11 -25.91
C PHE A 65 -9.85 -17.49 -25.22
N ILE A 66 -9.71 -17.12 -23.95
CA ILE A 66 -8.63 -17.55 -23.06
C ILE A 66 -9.21 -18.11 -21.76
N GLN A 67 -8.45 -18.99 -21.14
CA GLN A 67 -8.74 -19.47 -19.79
C GLN A 67 -8.25 -18.48 -18.76
N ASP A 68 -8.33 -18.87 -17.45
CA ASP A 68 -7.79 -18.06 -16.36
C ASP A 68 -6.32 -17.67 -16.66
N PRO A 69 -6.00 -16.38 -16.78
CA PRO A 69 -4.62 -15.92 -17.02
C PRO A 69 -3.63 -16.36 -15.93
N TYR A 70 -4.10 -16.55 -14.70
CA TYR A 70 -3.25 -17.01 -13.60
C TYR A 70 -3.08 -18.53 -13.53
N PHE A 71 -3.74 -19.30 -14.38
CA PHE A 71 -3.60 -20.75 -14.37
C PHE A 71 -2.24 -21.20 -14.94
N ARG A 72 -1.42 -21.84 -14.11
CA ARG A 72 -0.11 -22.42 -14.42
C ARG A 72 0.84 -21.45 -15.12
N PHE A 73 0.99 -21.61 -16.44
CA PHE A 73 1.93 -20.90 -17.32
C PHE A 73 1.23 -19.95 -18.29
N ASN A 74 -0.03 -19.62 -18.03
CA ASN A 74 -0.83 -18.80 -18.94
C ASN A 74 -0.32 -17.36 -19.07
N ASP A 75 0.39 -16.86 -18.07
CA ASP A 75 1.12 -15.58 -18.14
C ASP A 75 2.09 -15.52 -19.33
N VAL A 76 2.76 -16.64 -19.65
CA VAL A 76 3.61 -16.75 -20.86
C VAL A 76 2.79 -17.12 -22.09
N SER A 77 1.80 -18.01 -21.96
CA SER A 77 1.00 -18.49 -23.09
C SER A 77 0.15 -17.38 -23.73
N TYR A 78 -0.23 -16.36 -22.98
CA TYR A 78 -1.10 -15.26 -23.44
C TYR A 78 -0.36 -13.96 -23.76
N ARG A 79 0.97 -13.97 -23.83
CA ARG A 79 1.78 -12.79 -24.23
C ARG A 79 1.39 -12.21 -25.59
N TRP A 80 0.93 -13.04 -26.52
CA TRP A 80 0.49 -12.60 -27.84
C TRP A 80 -0.55 -11.47 -27.79
N ILE A 81 -1.33 -11.38 -26.70
CA ILE A 81 -2.34 -10.34 -26.50
C ILE A 81 -1.68 -8.95 -26.47
N ALA A 82 -0.57 -8.82 -25.74
CA ALA A 82 0.17 -7.57 -25.60
C ALA A 82 0.96 -7.17 -26.87
N PHE A 83 1.22 -8.13 -27.77
CA PHE A 83 1.91 -7.90 -29.04
C PHE A 83 0.97 -7.57 -30.21
N ASP A 84 -0.37 -7.69 -30.04
CA ASP A 84 -1.35 -7.33 -31.07
C ASP A 84 -1.94 -5.94 -30.79
N ASN A 85 -2.49 -5.32 -31.83
CA ASN A 85 -3.24 -4.07 -31.70
C ASN A 85 -4.73 -4.40 -31.56
N TRP A 86 -5.44 -3.60 -30.77
CA TRP A 86 -6.85 -3.86 -30.47
C TRP A 86 -7.69 -2.63 -30.70
N THR A 87 -8.95 -2.84 -31.12
CA THR A 87 -9.86 -1.76 -31.44
C THR A 87 -11.19 -1.94 -30.72
N TYR A 88 -11.54 -0.97 -29.88
CA TYR A 88 -12.86 -0.82 -29.28
C TYR A 88 -13.74 0.04 -30.18
N THR A 89 -15.00 -0.37 -30.40
CA THR A 89 -15.96 0.37 -31.22
C THR A 89 -17.34 0.39 -30.54
N THR A 90 -17.97 1.54 -30.49
CA THR A 90 -19.37 1.71 -30.05
C THR A 90 -20.13 2.67 -30.93
N THR A 91 -21.46 2.59 -30.90
CA THR A 91 -22.37 3.52 -31.53
C THR A 91 -23.29 4.12 -30.49
N PHE A 92 -23.55 5.41 -30.60
CA PHE A 92 -24.46 6.12 -29.70
C PHE A 92 -25.22 7.21 -30.46
N ASN A 93 -26.36 7.58 -29.92
CA ASN A 93 -27.25 8.59 -30.53
C ASN A 93 -27.32 9.83 -29.65
N VAL A 94 -27.21 11.01 -30.24
CA VAL A 94 -27.32 12.28 -29.53
C VAL A 94 -28.08 13.30 -30.37
N SER A 95 -28.74 14.23 -29.67
CA SER A 95 -29.43 15.40 -30.26
C SER A 95 -28.63 16.70 -30.14
N LYS A 96 -27.50 16.70 -29.37
CA LYS A 96 -26.64 17.86 -29.20
C LYS A 96 -25.37 17.74 -30.03
N GLN A 97 -25.01 18.81 -30.74
CA GLN A 97 -23.88 18.80 -31.67
C GLN A 97 -22.53 19.17 -31.02
N LYS A 98 -22.52 19.99 -29.95
CA LYS A 98 -21.28 20.42 -29.31
C LYS A 98 -21.14 19.74 -27.96
N VAL A 99 -20.11 18.90 -27.83
CA VAL A 99 -19.83 18.11 -26.62
C VAL A 99 -18.33 18.03 -26.37
N LEU A 100 -17.97 17.68 -25.14
CA LEU A 100 -16.66 17.15 -24.80
C LEU A 100 -16.75 15.63 -24.81
N LEU A 101 -15.87 14.99 -25.55
CA LEU A 101 -15.62 13.56 -25.44
C LEU A 101 -14.53 13.34 -24.41
N VAL A 102 -14.86 12.65 -23.34
CA VAL A 102 -14.01 12.49 -22.16
C VAL A 102 -13.65 11.03 -21.95
N PHE A 103 -12.35 10.77 -21.78
CA PHE A 103 -11.80 9.49 -21.35
C PHE A 103 -11.10 9.70 -20.02
N ASP A 104 -11.58 9.10 -18.95
CA ASP A 104 -10.96 9.21 -17.62
C ASP A 104 -9.68 8.41 -17.49
N GLY A 105 -9.40 7.49 -18.43
CA GLY A 105 -8.14 6.77 -18.56
C GLY A 105 -8.17 5.78 -19.71
N VAL A 106 -7.13 5.84 -20.55
CA VAL A 106 -6.88 4.90 -21.68
C VAL A 106 -5.57 4.20 -21.42
N ASP A 107 -5.54 2.88 -21.48
CA ASP A 107 -4.35 2.05 -21.28
C ASP A 107 -3.90 1.43 -22.61
N THR A 108 -2.99 2.04 -23.35
CA THR A 108 -2.20 3.24 -23.08
C THR A 108 -2.15 4.11 -24.32
N VAL A 109 -1.50 3.63 -25.40
CA VAL A 109 -1.30 4.35 -26.66
C VAL A 109 -2.47 4.07 -27.59
N ALA A 110 -3.23 5.09 -27.96
CA ALA A 110 -4.38 4.93 -28.81
C ALA A 110 -4.60 6.10 -29.77
N THR A 111 -5.22 5.79 -30.93
CA THR A 111 -5.82 6.77 -31.81
C THR A 111 -7.33 6.71 -31.70
N ILE A 112 -7.97 7.85 -31.49
CA ILE A 112 -9.40 7.99 -31.28
C ILE A 112 -10.04 8.57 -32.54
N TRP A 113 -11.05 7.85 -33.04
CA TRP A 113 -11.80 8.18 -34.26
C TRP A 113 -13.25 8.43 -33.91
N LEU A 114 -13.80 9.54 -34.38
CA LEU A 114 -15.21 9.85 -34.30
C LEU A 114 -15.77 10.01 -35.72
N ASN A 115 -16.73 9.17 -36.09
CA ASN A 115 -17.34 9.18 -37.45
C ASN A 115 -16.32 9.06 -38.59
N GLY A 116 -15.23 8.34 -38.38
CA GLY A 116 -14.18 8.14 -39.37
C GLY A 116 -13.11 9.23 -39.43
N VAL A 117 -13.19 10.25 -38.54
CA VAL A 117 -12.19 11.34 -38.43
C VAL A 117 -11.37 11.12 -37.16
N ILE A 118 -10.05 11.34 -37.17
CA ILE A 118 -9.20 11.32 -36.00
C ILE A 118 -9.50 12.58 -35.17
N VAL A 119 -9.87 12.38 -33.92
CA VAL A 119 -10.12 13.47 -32.96
C VAL A 119 -8.99 13.65 -31.95
N GLY A 120 -8.12 12.67 -31.80
CA GLY A 120 -6.93 12.75 -30.96
C GLY A 120 -6.22 11.42 -30.72
N ASN A 121 -5.12 11.51 -29.96
CA ASN A 121 -4.30 10.38 -29.55
C ASN A 121 -4.10 10.39 -28.02
N THR A 122 -3.71 9.22 -27.48
CA THR A 122 -3.31 9.04 -26.09
C THR A 122 -1.96 8.33 -26.01
N ASP A 123 -1.18 8.58 -24.96
CA ASP A 123 0.16 8.02 -24.77
C ASP A 123 0.49 7.71 -23.29
N ASN A 124 -0.47 7.97 -22.38
CA ASN A 124 -0.26 7.88 -20.95
C ASN A 124 -1.52 7.36 -20.26
N MET A 125 -1.43 6.20 -19.58
CA MET A 125 -2.58 5.59 -18.92
C MET A 125 -3.09 6.37 -17.71
N PHE A 126 -2.27 7.24 -17.15
CA PHE A 126 -2.58 8.00 -15.93
C PHE A 126 -3.26 9.35 -16.21
N CYS A 127 -3.40 9.72 -17.48
CA CYS A 127 -4.03 10.97 -17.90
C CYS A 127 -5.51 10.80 -18.23
N ARG A 128 -6.28 11.85 -17.90
CA ARG A 128 -7.63 12.07 -18.41
C ARG A 128 -7.54 12.88 -19.70
N TYR A 129 -8.15 12.39 -20.76
CA TYR A 129 -8.17 13.02 -22.07
C TYR A 129 -9.53 13.63 -22.37
N VAL A 130 -9.52 14.85 -22.92
CA VAL A 130 -10.73 15.61 -23.27
C VAL A 130 -10.59 16.15 -24.66
N PHE A 131 -11.48 15.73 -25.57
CA PHE A 131 -11.52 16.15 -26.95
C PHE A 131 -12.78 16.99 -27.22
N ARG A 132 -12.60 18.15 -27.86
CA ARG A 132 -13.71 19.00 -28.30
C ARG A 132 -14.00 18.66 -29.75
N ASP A 133 -15.20 18.21 -30.04
CA ASP A 133 -15.61 17.86 -31.39
C ASP A 133 -17.11 18.17 -31.61
N THR A 134 -17.52 18.08 -32.87
CA THR A 134 -18.90 18.27 -33.28
C THR A 134 -19.49 16.91 -33.66
N LEU A 135 -20.45 16.46 -32.87
CA LEU A 135 -21.23 15.27 -33.16
C LEU A 135 -22.24 15.51 -34.29
N LYS A 136 -22.56 14.43 -35.00
CA LYS A 136 -23.71 14.44 -35.90
C LYS A 136 -24.99 14.33 -35.08
N ASP A 137 -26.05 14.97 -35.55
CA ASP A 137 -27.39 14.70 -35.04
C ASP A 137 -27.77 13.26 -35.44
N GLY A 138 -28.21 12.46 -34.48
CA GLY A 138 -28.50 11.05 -34.67
C GLY A 138 -27.31 10.13 -34.30
N ASP A 139 -27.05 9.12 -35.13
CA ASP A 139 -26.10 8.05 -34.80
C ASP A 139 -24.64 8.46 -35.06
N ASN A 140 -23.80 8.25 -34.07
CA ASN A 140 -22.37 8.49 -34.09
C ASN A 140 -21.60 7.18 -33.83
N VAL A 141 -20.45 7.02 -34.45
CA VAL A 141 -19.55 5.88 -34.28
C VAL A 141 -18.25 6.35 -33.64
N LEU A 142 -17.93 5.82 -32.47
CA LEU A 142 -16.68 6.05 -31.76
C LEU A 142 -15.83 4.79 -31.86
N LYS A 143 -14.56 4.98 -32.29
CA LYS A 143 -13.58 3.91 -32.43
C LYS A 143 -12.30 4.33 -31.71
N VAL A 144 -11.76 3.44 -30.87
CA VAL A 144 -10.49 3.61 -30.15
C VAL A 144 -9.56 2.49 -30.56
N SER A 145 -8.51 2.82 -31.31
CA SER A 145 -7.53 1.86 -31.80
C SER A 145 -6.29 1.92 -30.91
N LEU A 146 -6.08 0.88 -30.10
CA LEU A 146 -4.96 0.71 -29.18
C LEU A 146 -3.79 0.05 -29.88
N SER A 147 -2.60 0.61 -29.73
CA SER A 147 -1.34 0.03 -30.18
C SER A 147 -0.76 -0.89 -29.11
N SER A 148 -0.05 -1.93 -29.54
CA SER A 148 0.72 -2.82 -28.63
C SER A 148 1.63 -2.00 -27.72
N PRO A 149 1.52 -2.11 -26.39
CA PRO A 149 2.39 -1.39 -25.45
C PRO A 149 3.85 -1.85 -25.54
N VAL A 150 4.07 -3.12 -25.85
CA VAL A 150 5.41 -3.71 -25.95
C VAL A 150 6.12 -3.24 -27.21
N LEU A 151 5.43 -3.28 -28.37
CA LEU A 151 6.01 -2.79 -29.63
C LEU A 151 6.24 -1.28 -29.58
N TYR A 152 5.29 -0.52 -29.04
CA TYR A 152 5.45 0.92 -28.87
C TYR A 152 6.67 1.27 -28.00
N ALA A 153 6.83 0.62 -26.84
CA ALA A 153 7.97 0.85 -25.96
C ALA A 153 9.31 0.56 -26.67
N SER A 154 9.35 -0.53 -27.47
CA SER A 154 10.51 -0.89 -28.29
C SER A 154 10.80 0.16 -29.36
N GLU A 155 9.78 0.65 -30.07
CA GLU A 155 9.90 1.70 -31.09
C GLU A 155 10.43 3.02 -30.48
N GLN A 156 9.94 3.41 -29.29
CA GLN A 156 10.42 4.59 -28.59
C GLN A 156 11.89 4.44 -28.16
N ARG A 157 12.26 3.26 -27.71
CA ARG A 157 13.67 2.95 -27.37
C ARG A 157 14.56 3.03 -28.60
N GLU A 158 14.14 2.49 -29.74
CA GLU A 158 14.89 2.57 -31.01
C GLU A 158 15.03 4.00 -31.51
N ALA A 159 13.98 4.81 -31.37
CA ALA A 159 13.99 6.23 -31.69
C ALA A 159 14.97 7.03 -30.81
N HIS A 160 15.17 6.59 -29.55
CA HIS A 160 16.13 7.22 -28.63
C HIS A 160 17.55 6.67 -28.83
N SER A 161 18.25 7.16 -29.85
CA SER A 161 19.56 6.67 -30.26
C SER A 161 20.75 7.34 -29.59
N ALA A 162 20.53 8.39 -28.78
CA ALA A 162 21.61 9.23 -28.23
C ALA A 162 22.49 8.50 -27.20
N TYR A 163 21.87 7.69 -26.32
CA TYR A 163 22.52 6.86 -25.30
C TYR A 163 21.54 5.82 -24.78
N ARG A 164 22.05 4.79 -24.10
CA ARG A 164 21.22 3.75 -23.48
C ARG A 164 20.49 4.30 -22.27
N ILE A 165 19.19 3.97 -22.11
CA ILE A 165 18.39 4.29 -20.92
C ILE A 165 18.01 2.98 -20.21
N PRO A 166 18.67 2.62 -19.08
CA PRO A 166 18.44 1.35 -18.43
C PRO A 166 17.23 1.36 -17.47
N PRO A 167 16.71 0.15 -17.15
CA PRO A 167 17.04 -1.16 -17.71
C PRO A 167 16.43 -1.33 -19.10
N GLU A 168 17.08 -2.10 -19.97
CA GLU A 168 16.48 -2.46 -21.27
C GLU A 168 15.43 -3.55 -21.10
N CYS A 169 15.73 -4.56 -20.29
CA CYS A 169 14.82 -5.67 -19.97
C CYS A 169 14.90 -5.98 -18.48
N PRO A 170 13.85 -6.55 -17.89
CA PRO A 170 13.92 -7.12 -16.56
C PRO A 170 14.83 -8.37 -16.55
N PRO A 171 15.28 -8.86 -15.37
CA PRO A 171 15.99 -10.14 -15.28
C PRO A 171 15.20 -11.31 -15.88
N ASP A 172 15.87 -12.25 -16.52
CA ASP A 172 15.26 -13.41 -17.20
C ASP A 172 14.32 -14.21 -16.28
N VAL A 173 14.64 -14.30 -14.98
CA VAL A 173 13.82 -15.00 -14.00
C VAL A 173 12.41 -14.40 -13.87
N GLN A 174 12.25 -13.12 -14.11
CA GLN A 174 10.96 -12.42 -14.06
C GLN A 174 10.10 -12.66 -15.32
N LYS A 175 10.68 -13.18 -16.40
CA LYS A 175 9.97 -13.49 -17.66
C LYS A 175 9.14 -12.31 -18.19
N GLY A 176 9.66 -11.09 -18.03
CA GLY A 176 8.97 -9.85 -18.38
C GLY A 176 9.22 -9.38 -19.81
N GLU A 177 8.60 -8.26 -20.14
CA GLU A 177 8.80 -7.55 -21.40
C GLU A 177 9.80 -6.40 -21.23
N CYS A 178 10.46 -6.01 -22.31
CA CYS A 178 11.52 -5.00 -22.30
C CYS A 178 10.97 -3.56 -22.43
N HIS A 179 11.79 -2.57 -22.09
CA HIS A 179 11.62 -1.15 -22.40
C HIS A 179 10.43 -0.46 -21.73
N VAL A 180 9.91 -0.97 -20.62
CA VAL A 180 8.75 -0.39 -19.91
C VAL A 180 8.97 1.08 -19.50
N ASN A 181 10.21 1.50 -19.33
CA ASN A 181 10.60 2.87 -19.01
C ASN A 181 10.40 3.89 -20.17
N PHE A 182 10.04 3.42 -21.36
CA PHE A 182 9.72 4.24 -22.54
C PHE A 182 8.21 4.44 -22.78
N ILE A 183 7.35 3.96 -21.90
CA ILE A 183 5.89 4.13 -21.96
C ILE A 183 5.35 4.56 -20.60
N ARG A 184 4.38 5.48 -20.56
CA ARG A 184 3.73 5.90 -19.31
C ARG A 184 2.56 4.98 -18.96
N LYS A 185 2.90 3.87 -18.30
CA LYS A 185 1.98 2.79 -17.96
C LYS A 185 2.38 2.18 -16.60
N GLU A 186 1.47 1.41 -15.99
CA GLU A 186 1.77 0.56 -14.83
C GLU A 186 3.02 -0.27 -15.12
N GLN A 187 4.13 0.06 -14.44
CA GLN A 187 5.42 -0.53 -14.74
C GLN A 187 5.46 -2.02 -14.40
N SER A 188 4.86 -2.42 -13.29
CA SER A 188 4.80 -3.82 -12.89
C SER A 188 3.98 -4.72 -13.82
N SER A 189 3.17 -4.15 -14.73
CA SER A 189 2.46 -4.92 -15.75
C SER A 189 3.40 -5.58 -16.78
N PHE A 190 4.65 -5.11 -16.93
CA PHE A 190 5.67 -5.74 -17.77
C PHE A 190 6.42 -6.86 -17.05
N SER A 191 6.22 -7.08 -15.82
CA SER A 191 6.62 -8.03 -14.79
C SER A 191 7.32 -7.33 -13.61
N TRP A 192 7.45 -8.07 -12.53
CA TRP A 192 8.27 -7.70 -11.37
C TRP A 192 8.80 -8.98 -10.69
N ASP A 193 9.70 -8.84 -9.70
CA ASP A 193 10.22 -9.99 -8.95
C ASP A 193 9.18 -10.69 -8.05
N TRP A 194 7.96 -10.13 -7.99
CA TRP A 194 6.76 -10.69 -7.34
C TRP A 194 5.55 -10.77 -8.26
N GLY A 195 5.59 -10.25 -9.50
CA GLY A 195 4.44 -10.07 -10.37
C GLY A 195 4.62 -10.67 -11.78
N PRO A 196 3.52 -11.12 -12.42
CA PRO A 196 3.54 -11.65 -13.78
C PRO A 196 3.64 -10.55 -14.84
N SER A 197 3.97 -10.93 -16.06
CA SER A 197 3.91 -10.02 -17.20
C SER A 197 2.55 -10.07 -17.89
N PHE A 198 1.75 -9.03 -17.66
CA PHE A 198 0.49 -8.77 -18.37
C PHE A 198 0.44 -7.31 -18.79
N PRO A 199 1.15 -6.88 -19.85
CA PRO A 199 1.01 -5.53 -20.38
C PRO A 199 -0.41 -5.33 -20.93
N THR A 200 -1.30 -4.82 -20.09
CA THR A 200 -2.72 -4.63 -20.39
C THR A 200 -2.94 -3.57 -21.46
N MET A 201 -4.09 -3.63 -22.11
CA MET A 201 -4.63 -2.61 -23.01
C MET A 201 -6.13 -2.49 -22.79
N GLY A 202 -6.66 -1.27 -22.80
CA GLY A 202 -8.11 -1.09 -22.69
C GLY A 202 -8.55 0.32 -22.35
N LEU A 203 -9.86 0.47 -22.27
CA LEU A 203 -10.50 1.63 -21.68
C LEU A 203 -10.71 1.32 -20.19
N TRP A 204 -9.67 1.51 -19.39
CA TRP A 204 -9.62 1.02 -18.02
C TRP A 204 -10.40 1.89 -17.03
N LYS A 205 -10.77 3.11 -17.44
CA LYS A 205 -11.67 4.01 -16.74
C LYS A 205 -12.85 4.41 -17.62
N GLY A 206 -13.71 5.29 -17.09
CA GLY A 206 -14.93 5.70 -17.75
C GLY A 206 -14.73 6.46 -19.06
N VAL A 207 -15.72 6.34 -19.96
CA VAL A 207 -15.86 7.13 -21.20
C VAL A 207 -17.21 7.79 -21.17
N GLN A 208 -17.25 9.11 -21.43
CA GLN A 208 -18.48 9.87 -21.38
C GLN A 208 -18.47 11.07 -22.35
N LEU A 209 -19.67 11.53 -22.65
CA LEU A 209 -19.88 12.83 -23.28
C LEU A 209 -20.38 13.82 -22.25
N GLU A 210 -19.80 15.01 -22.27
CA GLU A 210 -20.23 16.12 -21.41
C GLU A 210 -20.68 17.29 -22.28
N ALA A 211 -21.92 17.78 -22.08
CA ALA A 211 -22.46 18.93 -22.78
C ALA A 211 -22.81 20.02 -21.78
N PHE A 212 -22.44 21.26 -22.09
CA PHE A 212 -22.75 22.41 -21.28
C PHE A 212 -22.89 23.67 -22.15
N ASP A 213 -23.73 24.61 -21.74
CA ASP A 213 -24.09 25.76 -22.58
C ASP A 213 -23.14 26.94 -22.40
N VAL A 214 -22.66 27.20 -21.21
CA VAL A 214 -21.85 28.40 -20.89
C VAL A 214 -20.51 28.02 -20.27
N LEU A 215 -20.55 27.32 -19.12
CA LEU A 215 -19.35 26.85 -18.43
C LEU A 215 -19.64 25.57 -17.64
N GLN A 216 -18.60 24.80 -17.42
CA GLN A 216 -18.63 23.56 -16.69
C GLN A 216 -17.64 23.62 -15.53
N LEU A 217 -18.09 23.18 -14.37
CA LEU A 217 -17.19 22.93 -13.24
C LEU A 217 -16.47 21.58 -13.46
N VAL A 218 -15.18 21.66 -13.83
CA VAL A 218 -14.39 20.45 -14.15
C VAL A 218 -13.91 19.78 -12.88
N GLN A 219 -13.40 20.58 -11.92
CA GLN A 219 -12.86 20.07 -10.68
C GLN A 219 -12.81 21.15 -9.61
N VAL A 220 -13.02 20.72 -8.37
CA VAL A 220 -12.76 21.54 -7.18
C VAL A 220 -11.81 20.78 -6.28
N SER A 221 -10.82 21.49 -5.77
CA SER A 221 -9.91 20.94 -4.77
C SER A 221 -9.69 21.96 -3.66
N SER A 222 -9.49 21.47 -2.44
CA SER A 222 -9.28 22.33 -1.29
C SER A 222 -8.07 21.89 -0.49
N VAL A 223 -7.30 22.86 -0.01
CA VAL A 223 -6.14 22.62 0.84
C VAL A 223 -6.27 23.51 2.08
N PRO A 224 -6.42 22.96 3.28
CA PRO A 224 -6.41 23.73 4.52
C PRO A 224 -4.97 24.17 4.82
N LEU A 225 -4.80 25.46 5.10
CA LEU A 225 -3.53 26.10 5.44
C LEU A 225 -3.62 26.65 6.86
N TYR A 226 -2.66 26.28 7.70
CA TYR A 226 -2.55 26.80 9.06
C TYR A 226 -1.43 27.84 9.14
N ASN A 227 -1.76 29.04 9.58
CA ASN A 227 -0.78 30.07 9.90
C ASN A 227 -0.46 30.04 11.40
N SER A 228 0.69 29.49 11.75
CA SER A 228 1.11 29.33 13.16
C SER A 228 1.32 30.67 13.88
N SER A 229 1.74 31.71 13.16
CA SER A 229 2.00 33.04 13.73
C SER A 229 0.71 33.74 14.14
N LEU A 230 -0.39 33.49 13.47
CA LEU A 230 -1.71 34.09 13.73
C LEU A 230 -2.67 33.11 14.42
N SER A 231 -2.28 31.83 14.53
CA SER A 231 -3.17 30.74 14.98
C SER A 231 -4.47 30.65 14.18
N GLU A 232 -4.41 30.93 12.88
CA GLU A 232 -5.55 30.99 11.98
C GLU A 232 -5.51 29.87 10.94
N TRP A 233 -6.69 29.34 10.64
CA TRP A 233 -6.87 28.47 9.50
C TRP A 233 -7.39 29.25 8.30
N ARG A 234 -6.93 28.87 7.12
CA ARG A 234 -7.46 29.31 5.83
C ARG A 234 -7.69 28.08 4.97
N VAL A 235 -8.67 28.11 4.09
CA VAL A 235 -8.86 27.08 3.07
C VAL A 235 -8.58 27.70 1.71
N GLN A 236 -7.56 27.20 1.04
CA GLN A 236 -7.32 27.52 -0.36
C GLN A 236 -8.19 26.59 -1.20
N VAL A 237 -9.07 27.14 -1.99
CA VAL A 237 -9.95 26.42 -2.91
C VAL A 237 -9.51 26.72 -4.33
N GLU A 238 -9.20 25.67 -5.06
CA GLU A 238 -8.93 25.77 -6.50
C GLU A 238 -10.10 25.21 -7.28
N ILE A 239 -10.59 25.99 -8.22
CA ILE A 239 -11.72 25.67 -9.06
C ILE A 239 -11.25 25.67 -10.51
N LEU A 240 -11.33 24.50 -11.14
CA LEU A 240 -11.07 24.34 -12.57
C LEU A 240 -12.40 24.39 -13.31
N VAL A 241 -12.53 25.36 -14.21
CA VAL A 241 -13.73 25.61 -15.00
C VAL A 241 -13.38 25.53 -16.47
N ASP A 242 -14.25 24.95 -17.28
CA ASP A 242 -14.19 25.01 -18.73
C ASP A 242 -15.33 25.90 -19.26
N ALA A 243 -15.03 26.88 -20.11
CA ALA A 243 -16.00 27.84 -20.63
C ALA A 243 -16.08 27.81 -22.16
N VAL A 244 -17.28 27.80 -22.73
CA VAL A 244 -17.50 27.84 -24.19
C VAL A 244 -17.29 29.23 -24.79
N GLN A 245 -17.35 30.24 -23.96
CA GLN A 245 -17.03 31.65 -24.31
C GLN A 245 -16.58 32.41 -23.07
N THR A 246 -15.87 33.52 -23.29
CA THR A 246 -15.51 34.42 -22.19
C THR A 246 -16.78 35.00 -21.55
N THR A 247 -16.92 34.76 -20.24
CA THR A 247 -18.10 35.18 -19.46
C THR A 247 -17.71 35.67 -18.07
N ASN A 248 -18.49 36.60 -17.52
CA ASN A 248 -18.35 37.02 -16.13
C ASN A 248 -19.25 36.15 -15.24
N GLY A 249 -18.76 35.82 -14.10
CA GLY A 249 -19.50 35.00 -13.13
C GLY A 249 -19.18 35.34 -11.68
N GLN A 250 -19.90 34.73 -10.81
CA GLN A 250 -19.77 34.83 -9.36
C GLN A 250 -19.59 33.45 -8.77
N ILE A 251 -18.62 33.30 -7.87
CA ILE A 251 -18.39 32.08 -7.10
C ILE A 251 -18.63 32.41 -5.63
N THR A 252 -19.52 31.67 -4.99
CA THR A 252 -19.75 31.76 -3.55
C THR A 252 -19.19 30.48 -2.91
N LEU A 253 -18.27 30.65 -1.99
CA LEU A 253 -17.72 29.60 -1.16
C LEU A 253 -18.33 29.72 0.23
N SER A 254 -18.91 28.66 0.73
CA SER A 254 -19.52 28.61 2.06
C SER A 254 -19.08 27.36 2.79
N ILE A 255 -18.72 27.50 4.06
CA ILE A 255 -18.55 26.42 5.01
C ILE A 255 -19.52 26.70 6.17
N PRO A 256 -20.76 26.25 6.06
CA PRO A 256 -21.81 26.56 7.03
C PRO A 256 -21.44 26.16 8.46
N GLU A 257 -20.73 25.04 8.60
CA GLU A 257 -20.25 24.54 9.90
C GLU A 257 -19.28 25.48 10.63
N LEU A 258 -18.69 26.39 9.86
CA LEU A 258 -17.74 27.37 10.39
C LEU A 258 -18.27 28.80 10.28
N ASP A 259 -19.57 28.96 9.98
CA ASP A 259 -20.24 30.25 9.74
C ASP A 259 -19.39 31.17 8.83
N SER A 260 -18.84 30.57 7.79
CA SER A 260 -17.93 31.24 6.85
C SER A 260 -18.49 31.16 5.44
N GLU A 261 -18.76 32.32 4.87
CA GLU A 261 -19.19 32.47 3.49
C GLU A 261 -18.51 33.65 2.84
N GLN A 262 -18.02 33.46 1.62
CA GLN A 262 -17.39 34.53 0.85
C GLN A 262 -17.72 34.41 -0.64
N THR A 263 -18.06 35.54 -1.24
CA THR A 263 -18.41 35.65 -2.65
C THR A 263 -17.31 36.35 -3.43
N PHE A 264 -16.94 35.77 -4.56
CA PHE A 264 -15.92 36.27 -5.48
C PHE A 264 -16.54 36.54 -6.87
N HIS A 265 -16.24 37.67 -7.44
CA HIS A 265 -16.57 38.01 -8.82
C HIS A 265 -15.34 37.75 -9.71
N THR A 266 -15.52 36.98 -10.77
CA THR A 266 -14.41 36.62 -11.67
C THR A 266 -14.87 36.58 -13.14
N GLN A 267 -13.90 36.70 -14.05
CA GLN A 267 -14.12 36.47 -15.47
C GLN A 267 -13.53 35.10 -15.83
N PHE A 268 -14.35 34.27 -16.47
CA PHE A 268 -13.91 33.01 -17.05
C PHE A 268 -13.62 33.24 -18.52
N LEU A 269 -12.40 32.97 -18.93
CA LEU A 269 -11.97 33.06 -20.32
C LEU A 269 -12.44 31.82 -21.11
N PHE A 270 -12.57 31.93 -22.42
CA PHE A 270 -12.83 30.77 -23.27
C PHE A 270 -11.82 29.66 -23.00
N GLY A 271 -12.28 28.43 -22.84
CA GLY A 271 -11.48 27.24 -22.52
C GLY A 271 -11.32 26.99 -21.03
N LYS A 272 -10.29 26.21 -20.68
CA LYS A 272 -10.00 25.82 -19.28
C LYS A 272 -9.42 26.99 -18.48
N ASN A 273 -10.03 27.26 -17.33
CA ASN A 273 -9.61 28.29 -16.39
C ASN A 273 -9.34 27.67 -15.02
N LYS A 274 -8.17 27.93 -14.45
CA LYS A 274 -7.85 27.62 -13.07
C LYS A 274 -7.97 28.89 -12.22
N ASN A 275 -8.88 28.88 -11.26
CA ASN A 275 -9.11 29.97 -10.34
C ASN A 275 -8.80 29.52 -8.92
N THR A 276 -8.03 30.31 -8.19
CA THR A 276 -7.65 30.03 -6.81
C THR A 276 -8.26 31.08 -5.90
N PHE A 277 -8.98 30.64 -4.89
CA PHE A 277 -9.64 31.48 -3.89
C PHE A 277 -9.16 31.10 -2.50
N VAL A 278 -9.10 32.05 -1.58
CA VAL A 278 -8.73 31.82 -0.19
C VAL A 278 -9.90 32.21 0.69
N LEU A 279 -10.46 31.23 1.39
CA LEU A 279 -11.51 31.43 2.38
C LEU A 279 -10.88 31.56 3.77
N HIS A 280 -11.14 32.68 4.46
CA HIS A 280 -10.74 32.88 5.84
C HIS A 280 -11.78 32.28 6.78
N ILE A 281 -11.34 31.54 7.80
CA ILE A 281 -12.23 30.78 8.68
C ILE A 281 -12.24 31.40 10.08
N ASN A 282 -13.44 31.82 10.50
CA ASN A 282 -13.73 32.14 11.89
C ASN A 282 -14.48 30.93 12.50
N MET A 283 -13.91 30.28 13.49
CA MET A 283 -14.41 28.98 13.96
C MET A 283 -15.76 29.02 14.67
N VAL A 284 -16.81 28.35 14.17
CA VAL A 284 -17.93 27.72 14.88
C VAL A 284 -18.48 26.53 14.04
N LEU A 285 -19.00 25.47 14.69
CA LEU A 285 -19.28 24.14 14.11
C LEU A 285 -20.75 23.92 13.64
N ASP A 286 -21.01 23.32 12.51
CA ASP A 286 -21.76 22.09 12.13
C ASP A 286 -22.28 21.99 10.67
N THR A 287 -22.21 20.78 10.09
CA THR A 287 -22.72 19.95 8.94
C THR A 287 -22.82 20.38 7.47
N SER A 288 -22.21 19.73 6.60
CA SER A 288 -22.04 18.79 5.45
C SER A 288 -22.20 19.22 3.97
N LEU A 289 -21.14 18.98 3.08
CA LEU A 289 -21.16 18.29 1.76
C LEU A 289 -19.81 18.23 0.98
N LEU A 290 -18.81 19.08 1.13
CA LEU A 290 -17.44 18.79 0.71
C LEU A 290 -16.61 18.64 1.98
N GLN A 291 -16.07 17.46 2.24
CA GLN A 291 -15.34 17.25 3.49
C GLN A 291 -13.98 17.93 3.45
N VAL A 292 -13.79 18.95 4.27
CA VAL A 292 -12.49 19.57 4.52
C VAL A 292 -11.96 19.08 5.86
N TYR A 293 -10.75 18.53 5.84
CA TYR A 293 -10.12 17.99 7.05
C TYR A 293 -8.98 18.88 7.51
N PHE A 294 -9.13 19.50 8.65
CA PHE A 294 -8.11 20.38 9.22
C PHE A 294 -7.06 19.57 9.96
N ARG A 295 -5.87 19.46 9.36
CA ARG A 295 -4.70 18.82 9.97
C ARG A 295 -3.42 19.54 9.55
N THR A 296 -2.42 19.52 10.40
CA THR A 296 -1.05 19.86 10.03
C THR A 296 -0.23 18.59 9.86
N VAL A 297 0.66 18.59 8.88
CA VAL A 297 1.67 17.55 8.69
C VAL A 297 3.01 18.25 8.46
N GLU A 298 4.03 17.84 9.17
CA GLU A 298 5.40 18.34 9.01
C GLU A 298 6.33 17.15 8.83
N LEU A 299 7.20 17.18 7.82
CA LEU A 299 8.37 16.31 7.77
C LEU A 299 9.50 17.04 8.47
N VAL A 300 10.01 16.45 9.54
CA VAL A 300 11.04 17.05 10.40
C VAL A 300 12.39 16.45 10.07
N GLN A 301 13.32 17.31 9.64
CA GLN A 301 14.70 17.00 9.33
C GLN A 301 15.59 18.00 10.07
N GLU A 302 15.88 17.74 11.33
CA GLU A 302 16.61 18.62 12.23
C GLU A 302 17.87 17.92 12.77
N PRO A 303 18.94 18.66 13.08
CA PRO A 303 20.11 18.09 13.74
C PRO A 303 19.76 17.39 15.06
N ILE A 304 20.31 16.22 15.26
CA ILE A 304 20.14 15.45 16.51
C ILE A 304 21.34 15.74 17.43
N VAL A 305 21.05 16.04 18.70
CA VAL A 305 22.10 16.34 19.70
C VAL A 305 23.05 15.14 19.87
N ARG A 306 24.33 15.36 19.69
CA ARG A 306 25.40 14.34 19.76
C ARG A 306 25.30 13.23 18.71
N SER A 307 24.66 13.50 17.59
CA SER A 307 24.59 12.57 16.47
C SER A 307 24.92 13.31 15.18
N PRO A 308 25.70 12.75 14.25
CA PRO A 308 25.78 13.29 12.90
C PRO A 308 24.46 13.15 12.17
N GLY A 309 24.26 13.90 11.09
CA GLY A 309 23.10 13.84 10.24
C GLY A 309 21.85 14.54 10.80
N LEU A 310 20.72 14.16 10.25
CA LEU A 310 19.41 14.78 10.55
C LEU A 310 18.41 13.72 11.03
N SER A 311 17.41 14.16 11.80
CA SER A 311 16.20 13.37 12.08
C SER A 311 15.39 13.18 10.79
N PHE A 312 14.52 12.17 10.77
CA PHE A 312 13.54 12.00 9.70
C PHE A 312 12.26 11.41 10.28
N TYR A 313 11.30 12.28 10.57
CA TYR A 313 10.02 11.86 11.13
C TYR A 313 8.89 12.82 10.80
N PHE A 314 7.66 12.35 10.99
CA PHE A 314 6.46 13.14 10.75
C PHE A 314 5.87 13.66 12.06
N ARG A 315 5.45 14.94 12.03
CA ARG A 315 4.68 15.57 13.09
C ARG A 315 3.28 15.85 12.56
N ILE A 316 2.28 15.18 13.14
CA ILE A 316 0.87 15.31 12.77
C ILE A 316 0.16 16.11 13.86
N ASN A 317 -0.48 17.22 13.50
CA ASN A 317 -1.11 18.15 14.47
C ASN A 317 -0.17 18.52 15.61
N GLY A 318 1.08 18.82 15.26
CA GLY A 318 2.13 19.21 16.19
C GLY A 318 2.72 18.07 17.04
N LYS A 319 2.28 16.81 16.85
CA LYS A 319 2.78 15.66 17.63
C LYS A 319 3.64 14.76 16.76
N PRO A 320 4.84 14.36 17.21
CA PRO A 320 5.63 13.36 16.52
C PRO A 320 4.90 12.00 16.54
N ILE A 321 4.96 11.26 15.43
CA ILE A 321 4.30 9.97 15.31
C ILE A 321 5.26 8.94 14.71
N PHE A 322 5.25 7.72 15.25
CA PHE A 322 5.91 6.59 14.64
C PHE A 322 5.01 6.02 13.53
N LEU A 323 5.47 6.03 12.28
CA LEU A 323 4.73 5.46 11.16
C LEU A 323 4.88 3.94 11.14
N LYS A 324 3.75 3.22 11.25
CA LYS A 324 3.65 1.76 11.29
C LYS A 324 2.86 1.28 10.10
N GLY A 325 3.42 0.39 9.29
CA GLY A 325 2.64 -0.09 8.15
C GLY A 325 3.41 -0.89 7.13
N SER A 326 2.98 -0.77 5.89
CA SER A 326 3.48 -1.57 4.79
C SER A 326 3.42 -0.80 3.47
N ASN A 327 4.02 -1.38 2.43
CA ASN A 327 3.93 -0.90 1.07
C ASN A 327 2.73 -1.56 0.37
N TRP A 328 2.01 -0.77 -0.42
CA TRP A 328 0.87 -1.17 -1.24
C TRP A 328 1.28 -1.32 -2.69
N ILE A 329 0.97 -2.47 -3.31
CA ILE A 329 1.08 -2.72 -4.74
C ILE A 329 -0.32 -2.83 -5.36
N PRO A 330 -0.50 -2.77 -6.69
CA PRO A 330 -1.80 -3.01 -7.32
C PRO A 330 -2.44 -4.32 -6.84
N ALA A 331 -3.73 -4.27 -6.49
CA ALA A 331 -4.42 -5.42 -5.90
C ALA A 331 -4.77 -6.53 -6.90
N HIS A 332 -4.60 -6.27 -8.21
CA HIS A 332 -4.87 -7.20 -9.31
C HIS A 332 -4.13 -6.75 -10.57
N SER A 333 -3.64 -7.66 -11.41
CA SER A 333 -3.02 -7.33 -12.71
C SER A 333 -4.02 -6.69 -13.69
N PHE A 334 -5.32 -6.94 -13.50
CA PHE A 334 -6.40 -6.37 -14.30
C PHE A 334 -7.21 -5.42 -13.44
N GLN A 335 -7.06 -4.11 -13.66
CA GLN A 335 -7.62 -3.07 -12.81
C GLN A 335 -9.16 -3.09 -12.76
N ASP A 336 -9.82 -3.56 -13.84
CA ASP A 336 -11.27 -3.74 -13.92
C ASP A 336 -11.82 -4.89 -13.05
N GLN A 337 -10.94 -5.75 -12.50
CA GLN A 337 -11.33 -6.83 -11.59
C GLN A 337 -11.29 -6.41 -10.10
N ILE A 338 -10.86 -5.18 -9.81
CA ILE A 338 -10.78 -4.69 -8.43
C ILE A 338 -12.13 -4.15 -7.98
N SER A 339 -12.85 -4.90 -7.17
CA SER A 339 -14.12 -4.46 -6.61
C SER A 339 -13.94 -3.57 -5.36
N PRO A 340 -14.93 -2.71 -5.04
CA PRO A 340 -14.95 -1.93 -3.80
C PRO A 340 -14.77 -2.79 -2.54
N ALA A 341 -15.29 -4.02 -2.55
CA ALA A 341 -15.17 -4.95 -1.43
C ALA A 341 -13.72 -5.43 -1.24
N VAL A 342 -12.99 -5.70 -2.32
CA VAL A 342 -11.56 -6.08 -2.27
C VAL A 342 -10.74 -4.96 -1.64
N LEU A 343 -10.90 -3.71 -2.12
CA LEU A 343 -10.19 -2.56 -1.56
C LEU A 343 -10.49 -2.39 -0.07
N ARG A 344 -11.78 -2.38 0.31
CA ARG A 344 -12.17 -2.20 1.71
C ARG A 344 -11.63 -3.31 2.61
N ASN A 345 -11.63 -4.56 2.16
CA ASN A 345 -11.11 -5.68 2.94
C ASN A 345 -9.60 -5.60 3.16
N LEU A 346 -8.83 -5.24 2.13
CA LEU A 346 -7.38 -5.08 2.23
C LEU A 346 -7.01 -3.90 3.16
N LEU A 347 -7.67 -2.76 3.01
CA LEU A 347 -7.43 -1.59 3.84
C LEU A 347 -7.89 -1.80 5.29
N GLN A 348 -9.02 -2.49 5.50
CA GLN A 348 -9.44 -2.87 6.84
C GLN A 348 -8.45 -3.85 7.49
N SER A 349 -7.90 -4.81 6.73
CA SER A 349 -6.86 -5.71 7.23
C SER A 349 -5.62 -4.95 7.71
N ALA A 350 -5.22 -3.87 7.03
CA ALA A 350 -4.12 -3.03 7.49
C ALA A 350 -4.43 -2.38 8.85
N VAL A 351 -5.65 -1.85 9.02
CA VAL A 351 -6.11 -1.29 10.31
C VAL A 351 -6.15 -2.37 11.40
N ASP A 352 -6.69 -3.54 11.07
CA ASP A 352 -6.78 -4.68 12.00
C ASP A 352 -5.39 -5.18 12.45
N ALA A 353 -4.36 -4.93 11.65
CA ALA A 353 -2.96 -5.18 12.01
C ALA A 353 -2.27 -3.98 12.70
N ASN A 354 -3.03 -3.00 13.21
CA ASN A 354 -2.53 -1.80 13.90
C ASN A 354 -1.63 -0.91 13.03
N MET A 355 -1.77 -0.96 11.71
CA MET A 355 -1.08 -0.06 10.80
C MET A 355 -1.75 1.32 10.80
N ASN A 356 -0.95 2.36 10.70
CA ASN A 356 -1.41 3.74 10.54
C ASN A 356 -0.98 4.37 9.22
N THR A 357 -0.16 3.68 8.42
CA THR A 357 0.42 4.22 7.18
C THR A 357 0.55 3.14 6.12
N LEU A 358 0.24 3.50 4.88
CA LEU A 358 0.59 2.70 3.69
C LEU A 358 1.36 3.58 2.70
N ARG A 359 2.37 3.00 2.06
CA ARG A 359 3.05 3.63 0.92
C ARG A 359 2.50 3.04 -0.37
N VAL A 360 1.93 3.89 -1.23
CA VAL A 360 1.53 3.52 -2.59
C VAL A 360 2.77 3.57 -3.46
N TRP A 361 3.26 2.41 -3.82
CA TRP A 361 4.55 2.21 -4.47
C TRP A 361 4.58 2.67 -5.93
N GLY A 362 5.72 3.24 -6.36
CA GLY A 362 5.87 3.92 -7.65
C GLY A 362 5.93 3.05 -8.89
N GLY A 363 5.96 1.72 -8.78
CA GLY A 363 5.89 0.80 -9.93
C GLY A 363 4.48 0.31 -10.27
N GLY A 364 3.45 0.78 -9.55
CA GLY A 364 2.06 0.41 -9.72
C GLY A 364 1.20 1.45 -10.45
N VAL A 365 0.09 1.82 -9.84
CA VAL A 365 -0.86 2.81 -10.36
C VAL A 365 -1.20 3.86 -9.29
N TYR A 366 -1.60 5.06 -9.73
CA TYR A 366 -2.36 5.95 -8.85
C TYR A 366 -3.74 5.33 -8.63
N GLU A 367 -4.05 4.98 -7.39
CA GLU A 367 -5.25 4.23 -7.05
C GLU A 367 -6.55 4.99 -7.37
N GLN A 368 -7.66 4.26 -7.33
CA GLN A 368 -9.02 4.80 -7.52
C GLN A 368 -9.35 5.80 -6.40
N ASP A 369 -10.22 6.77 -6.65
CA ASP A 369 -10.66 7.75 -5.64
C ASP A 369 -11.26 7.06 -4.41
N LEU A 370 -11.92 5.92 -4.60
CA LEU A 370 -12.46 5.10 -3.52
C LEU A 370 -11.38 4.60 -2.55
N PHE A 371 -10.18 4.26 -3.05
CA PHE A 371 -9.05 3.83 -2.19
C PHE A 371 -8.69 4.94 -1.20
N TYR A 372 -8.49 6.17 -1.70
CA TYR A 372 -8.13 7.31 -0.85
C TYR A 372 -9.28 7.70 0.08
N SER A 373 -10.52 7.64 -0.39
CA SER A 373 -11.70 7.91 0.44
C SER A 373 -11.82 6.92 1.61
N ILE A 374 -11.55 5.63 1.37
CA ILE A 374 -11.51 4.63 2.45
C ILE A 374 -10.33 4.89 3.41
N CYS A 375 -9.17 5.30 2.90
CA CYS A 375 -8.03 5.67 3.75
C CYS A 375 -8.35 6.89 4.61
N ASP A 376 -9.03 7.90 4.06
CA ASP A 376 -9.53 9.06 4.80
C ASP A 376 -10.51 8.65 5.92
N GLU A 377 -11.45 7.74 5.61
CA GLU A 377 -12.43 7.20 6.56
C GLU A 377 -11.75 6.41 7.69
N LEU A 378 -10.81 5.54 7.33
CA LEU A 378 -10.16 4.63 8.28
C LEU A 378 -8.99 5.29 9.04
N GLY A 379 -8.56 6.48 8.64
CA GLY A 379 -7.44 7.19 9.25
C GLY A 379 -6.07 6.63 8.87
N ILE A 380 -5.96 5.96 7.72
CA ILE A 380 -4.70 5.44 7.18
C ILE A 380 -3.96 6.59 6.48
N MET A 381 -2.76 6.90 6.92
CA MET A 381 -1.88 7.88 6.28
C MET A 381 -1.28 7.28 5.01
N ILE A 382 -1.14 8.09 3.97
CA ILE A 382 -0.61 7.66 2.68
C ILE A 382 0.69 8.41 2.36
N TRP A 383 1.71 7.64 2.08
CA TRP A 383 2.91 8.05 1.38
C TRP A 383 2.70 7.73 -0.11
N GLN A 384 2.60 8.74 -0.95
CA GLN A 384 2.27 8.59 -2.37
C GLN A 384 3.51 8.76 -3.23
N ASP A 385 3.94 7.68 -3.90
CA ASP A 385 4.94 7.79 -4.95
C ASP A 385 4.30 8.23 -6.28
N PHE A 386 5.06 8.98 -7.09
CA PHE A 386 4.79 9.08 -8.52
C PHE A 386 5.23 7.79 -9.22
N MET A 387 4.59 7.45 -10.32
CA MET A 387 4.72 6.14 -10.99
C MET A 387 6.03 6.03 -11.77
N PHE A 388 7.13 5.90 -11.03
CA PHE A 388 8.50 5.68 -11.49
C PHE A 388 9.21 4.76 -10.51
N ALA A 389 9.86 3.68 -10.98
CA ALA A 389 10.53 2.72 -10.11
C ALA A 389 11.73 2.03 -10.77
N CYS A 390 12.85 1.89 -10.06
CA CYS A 390 14.00 1.05 -10.38
C CYS A 390 14.49 1.19 -11.83
N ALA A 391 14.40 2.39 -12.42
CA ALA A 391 14.74 2.65 -13.81
C ALA A 391 15.17 4.09 -14.07
N MET A 392 15.96 4.29 -15.13
CA MET A 392 16.12 5.60 -15.73
C MET A 392 15.02 5.81 -16.78
N TYR A 393 14.72 7.06 -17.10
CA TYR A 393 13.64 7.41 -18.03
C TYR A 393 14.13 8.42 -19.05
N PRO A 394 13.53 8.44 -20.27
CA PRO A 394 13.88 9.47 -21.27
C PRO A 394 13.44 10.85 -20.80
N THR A 395 14.19 11.87 -21.23
CA THR A 395 13.90 13.29 -20.94
C THR A 395 13.70 14.11 -22.21
N VAL A 396 13.27 13.47 -23.29
CA VAL A 396 12.85 14.16 -24.53
C VAL A 396 11.58 14.96 -24.28
N ASP A 397 11.37 16.01 -25.05
CA ASP A 397 10.31 17.00 -24.78
C ASP A 397 8.91 16.39 -24.71
N ASP A 398 8.57 15.45 -25.60
CA ASP A 398 7.27 14.79 -25.64
C ASP A 398 7.04 13.96 -24.38
N PHE A 399 8.06 13.21 -23.92
CA PHE A 399 7.97 12.43 -22.68
C PHE A 399 7.84 13.33 -21.46
N ILE A 400 8.61 14.41 -21.37
CA ILE A 400 8.51 15.39 -20.29
C ILE A 400 7.13 16.06 -20.29
N GLN A 401 6.57 16.37 -21.46
CA GLN A 401 5.27 17.02 -21.57
C GLN A 401 4.14 16.10 -21.06
N THR A 402 4.13 14.83 -21.46
CA THR A 402 3.10 13.88 -20.98
C THR A 402 3.24 13.62 -19.47
N VAL A 403 4.47 13.57 -18.92
CA VAL A 403 4.70 13.47 -17.48
C VAL A 403 4.20 14.72 -16.73
N ARG A 404 4.41 15.92 -17.28
CA ARG A 404 3.89 17.16 -16.66
C ARG A 404 2.36 17.17 -16.59
N GLU A 405 1.70 16.71 -17.65
CA GLU A 405 0.25 16.59 -17.67
C GLU A 405 -0.23 15.56 -16.63
N GLU A 406 0.38 14.39 -16.58
CA GLU A 406 0.10 13.34 -15.59
C GLU A 406 0.21 13.89 -14.17
N VAL A 407 1.37 14.44 -13.81
CA VAL A 407 1.65 14.95 -12.47
C VAL A 407 0.67 16.05 -12.07
N SER A 408 0.41 17.00 -12.99
CA SER A 408 -0.55 18.07 -12.75
C SER A 408 -1.96 17.55 -12.46
N GLN A 409 -2.44 16.60 -13.27
CA GLN A 409 -3.76 15.99 -13.09
C GLN A 409 -3.85 15.18 -11.80
N GLN A 410 -2.84 14.34 -11.50
CA GLN A 410 -2.87 13.49 -10.33
C GLN A 410 -2.74 14.28 -9.02
N VAL A 411 -1.85 15.27 -8.97
CA VAL A 411 -1.75 16.18 -7.82
C VAL A 411 -3.07 16.92 -7.61
N GLN A 412 -3.66 17.45 -8.67
CA GLN A 412 -4.93 18.15 -8.59
C GLN A 412 -6.05 17.25 -8.09
N ARG A 413 -6.10 15.99 -8.55
CA ARG A 413 -7.09 14.99 -8.13
C ARG A 413 -6.97 14.62 -6.67
N LEU A 414 -5.74 14.45 -6.17
CA LEU A 414 -5.47 13.78 -4.90
C LEU A 414 -5.12 14.70 -3.74
N LYS A 415 -4.71 15.95 -3.98
CA LYS A 415 -4.21 16.86 -2.94
C LYS A 415 -5.21 17.19 -1.83
N SER A 416 -6.51 17.00 -2.08
CA SER A 416 -7.57 17.26 -1.10
C SER A 416 -7.73 16.12 -0.08
N HIS A 417 -7.16 14.94 -0.35
CA HIS A 417 -7.26 13.80 0.56
C HIS A 417 -6.40 14.01 1.81
N PRO A 418 -7.00 14.05 3.01
CA PRO A 418 -6.26 14.23 4.25
C PRO A 418 -5.35 13.05 4.60
N SER A 419 -5.60 11.88 4.03
CA SER A 419 -4.75 10.71 4.20
C SER A 419 -3.35 10.92 3.61
N ILE A 420 -3.19 11.65 2.51
CA ILE A 420 -1.88 11.83 1.87
C ILE A 420 -1.01 12.78 2.67
N ILE A 421 0.05 12.23 3.30
CA ILE A 421 0.96 12.99 4.15
C ILE A 421 2.24 13.43 3.45
N ILE A 422 2.67 12.71 2.41
CA ILE A 422 3.90 12.98 1.68
C ILE A 422 3.81 12.48 0.24
N TRP A 423 4.50 13.16 -0.67
CA TRP A 423 4.71 12.76 -2.05
C TRP A 423 6.18 12.44 -2.29
N SER A 424 6.46 11.36 -3.02
CA SER A 424 7.80 10.96 -3.42
C SER A 424 7.91 10.87 -4.94
N GLY A 425 9.00 11.39 -5.49
CA GLY A 425 9.20 11.48 -6.93
C GLY A 425 9.37 10.13 -7.62
N ASN A 426 9.95 9.15 -6.93
CA ASN A 426 10.18 7.81 -7.47
C ASN A 426 10.54 6.78 -6.39
N ASN A 427 10.51 5.50 -6.78
CA ASN A 427 11.07 4.40 -6.03
C ASN A 427 12.49 4.05 -6.53
N GLU A 428 13.49 4.19 -5.67
CA GLU A 428 14.87 3.67 -5.79
C GLU A 428 15.74 4.24 -6.92
N ASN A 429 15.30 5.21 -7.70
CA ASN A 429 16.08 5.68 -8.85
C ASN A 429 17.32 6.49 -8.44
N GLU A 430 17.31 7.19 -7.29
CA GLU A 430 18.50 7.80 -6.71
C GLU A 430 19.53 6.73 -6.34
N ALA A 431 19.11 5.70 -5.61
CA ALA A 431 19.94 4.59 -5.18
C ALA A 431 20.50 3.80 -6.37
N ALA A 432 19.66 3.49 -7.34
CA ALA A 432 20.05 2.75 -8.55
C ALA A 432 21.13 3.49 -9.34
N LEU A 433 21.05 4.81 -9.42
CA LEU A 433 22.05 5.64 -10.09
C LEU A 433 23.33 5.79 -9.26
N ALA A 434 23.21 6.05 -7.96
CA ALA A 434 24.36 6.25 -7.07
C ALA A 434 25.21 4.98 -6.89
N THR A 435 24.55 3.82 -6.72
CA THR A 435 25.21 2.53 -6.46
C THR A 435 25.40 1.65 -7.71
N ASP A 436 25.16 2.25 -8.90
CA ASP A 436 25.48 1.68 -10.21
C ASP A 436 24.79 0.33 -10.51
N TRP A 437 23.50 0.21 -10.26
CA TRP A 437 22.75 -1.01 -10.56
C TRP A 437 22.81 -1.41 -12.05
N PHE A 438 23.04 -0.45 -12.92
CA PHE A 438 22.95 -0.64 -14.38
C PHE A 438 24.32 -0.71 -15.07
N ASN A 439 25.43 -0.73 -14.31
CA ASN A 439 26.81 -0.74 -14.84
C ASN A 439 27.04 0.43 -15.83
N ILE A 440 26.66 1.64 -15.42
CA ILE A 440 26.81 2.86 -16.22
C ILE A 440 28.28 3.28 -16.21
N PRO A 441 28.95 3.44 -17.39
CA PRO A 441 30.32 3.95 -17.44
C PRO A 441 30.44 5.29 -16.71
N ALA A 442 31.47 5.45 -15.88
CA ALA A 442 31.67 6.65 -15.08
C ALA A 442 31.66 7.96 -15.90
N SER A 443 32.16 7.90 -17.15
CA SER A 443 32.13 9.03 -18.09
C SER A 443 30.74 9.44 -18.55
N GLN A 444 29.74 8.55 -18.45
CA GLN A 444 28.37 8.80 -18.86
C GLN A 444 27.46 9.18 -17.67
N ARG A 445 27.84 8.88 -16.42
CA ARG A 445 27.04 9.21 -15.23
C ARG A 445 26.50 10.64 -15.19
N PRO A 446 27.26 11.69 -15.57
CA PRO A 446 26.75 13.05 -15.56
C PRO A 446 25.49 13.26 -16.43
N VAL A 447 25.33 12.49 -17.52
CA VAL A 447 24.14 12.56 -18.38
C VAL A 447 22.92 12.05 -17.61
N TYR A 448 23.02 10.91 -16.94
CA TYR A 448 21.93 10.32 -16.19
C TYR A 448 21.55 11.13 -14.94
N ILE A 449 22.53 11.74 -14.25
CA ILE A 449 22.27 12.67 -13.15
C ILE A 449 21.50 13.90 -13.67
N LYS A 450 21.90 14.42 -14.84
CA LYS A 450 21.20 15.53 -15.48
C LYS A 450 19.75 15.15 -15.81
N ASP A 451 19.51 13.98 -16.36
CA ASP A 451 18.16 13.48 -16.70
C ASP A 451 17.33 13.26 -15.45
N TYR A 452 17.90 12.69 -14.40
CA TYR A 452 17.27 12.53 -13.10
C TYR A 452 16.81 13.88 -12.53
N VAL A 453 17.70 14.88 -12.51
CA VAL A 453 17.38 16.23 -12.05
C VAL A 453 16.34 16.90 -12.97
N MET A 454 16.45 16.72 -14.30
CA MET A 454 15.46 17.26 -15.23
C MET A 454 14.07 16.71 -14.96
N LEU A 455 13.94 15.40 -14.82
CA LEU A 455 12.63 14.74 -14.63
C LEU A 455 12.06 15.05 -13.24
N TYR A 456 12.79 14.71 -12.18
CA TYR A 456 12.22 14.72 -10.82
C TYR A 456 12.25 16.09 -10.16
N VAL A 457 13.30 16.89 -10.39
CA VAL A 457 13.48 18.17 -9.70
C VAL A 457 12.87 19.31 -10.53
N ASN A 458 13.26 19.43 -11.81
CA ASN A 458 12.89 20.58 -12.63
C ASN A 458 11.44 20.49 -13.14
N ASN A 459 10.86 19.29 -13.21
CA ASN A 459 9.50 19.08 -13.66
C ASN A 459 8.57 18.62 -12.53
N ILE A 460 8.76 17.42 -11.97
CA ILE A 460 7.81 16.87 -10.98
C ILE A 460 7.78 17.72 -9.71
N ARG A 461 8.94 17.91 -9.05
CA ARG A 461 9.03 18.70 -7.81
C ARG A 461 8.43 20.08 -7.96
N LYS A 462 8.70 20.74 -9.07
CA LYS A 462 8.20 22.11 -9.33
C LYS A 462 6.67 22.15 -9.36
N ILE A 463 6.03 21.22 -10.07
CA ILE A 463 4.56 21.15 -10.13
C ILE A 463 3.97 20.84 -8.74
N VAL A 464 4.59 19.95 -7.99
CA VAL A 464 4.10 19.57 -6.66
C VAL A 464 4.25 20.71 -5.66
N GLN A 465 5.40 21.41 -5.65
CA GLN A 465 5.68 22.51 -4.73
C GLN A 465 4.81 23.76 -4.98
N ASP A 466 4.38 24.00 -6.20
CA ASP A 466 3.43 25.08 -6.51
C ASP A 466 2.06 24.87 -5.81
N VAL A 467 1.80 23.65 -5.32
CA VAL A 467 0.51 23.24 -4.76
C VAL A 467 0.63 22.67 -3.34
N ILE A 468 1.73 21.98 -3.03
CA ILE A 468 1.93 21.23 -1.78
C ILE A 468 3.38 21.34 -1.32
N VAL A 469 3.60 21.63 -0.05
CA VAL A 469 4.95 21.87 0.50
C VAL A 469 5.75 20.58 0.76
N ARG A 470 5.10 19.39 0.73
CA ARG A 470 5.68 18.12 1.23
C ARG A 470 6.01 17.17 0.09
N PHE A 471 7.25 17.19 -0.31
CA PHE A 471 7.76 16.37 -1.39
C PHE A 471 9.25 16.08 -1.17
N PHE A 472 9.67 14.86 -1.44
CA PHE A 472 11.07 14.49 -1.65
C PHE A 472 11.23 13.70 -2.96
N VAL A 473 12.46 13.69 -3.48
CA VAL A 473 12.69 13.33 -4.88
C VAL A 473 12.70 11.84 -5.10
N SER A 474 13.13 11.04 -4.13
CA SER A 474 13.27 9.58 -4.20
C SER A 474 12.97 8.92 -2.86
N SER A 475 12.70 7.63 -2.86
CA SER A 475 12.73 6.76 -1.70
C SER A 475 13.46 5.46 -2.10
N PRO A 476 14.61 5.10 -1.44
CA PRO A 476 15.24 5.82 -0.33
C PRO A 476 15.93 7.10 -0.76
N THR A 477 16.19 7.98 0.21
CA THR A 477 16.90 9.24 0.04
C THR A 477 17.49 9.73 1.37
N ASN A 478 18.57 10.52 1.29
CA ASN A 478 19.07 11.25 2.46
C ASN A 478 18.27 12.55 2.72
N GLY A 479 17.16 12.77 2.01
CA GLY A 479 16.30 13.92 2.19
C GLY A 479 16.99 15.25 1.89
N ALA A 480 17.05 16.15 2.89
CA ALA A 480 17.71 17.46 2.72
C ALA A 480 19.20 17.36 2.36
N GLU A 481 19.89 16.31 2.76
CA GLU A 481 21.29 16.09 2.41
C GLU A 481 21.46 15.73 0.93
N SER A 482 20.59 14.87 0.37
CA SER A 482 20.59 14.60 -1.08
C SER A 482 20.43 15.87 -1.91
N GLU A 483 19.61 16.84 -1.44
CA GLU A 483 19.46 18.14 -2.10
C GLU A 483 20.79 18.91 -2.10
N GLN A 484 21.53 18.91 -0.97
CA GLN A 484 22.84 19.58 -0.86
C GLN A 484 23.90 18.91 -1.70
N GLU A 485 23.86 17.59 -1.89
CA GLU A 485 24.76 16.83 -2.75
C GLU A 485 24.36 16.87 -4.24
N GLY A 486 23.37 17.69 -4.64
CA GLY A 486 22.95 17.85 -6.03
C GLY A 486 21.91 16.83 -6.49
N TRP A 487 21.08 16.32 -5.55
CA TRP A 487 19.92 15.44 -5.74
C TRP A 487 20.21 13.96 -5.97
N VAL A 488 21.48 13.58 -6.05
CA VAL A 488 21.93 12.20 -6.07
C VAL A 488 23.06 12.08 -5.06
N ALA A 489 22.77 11.55 -3.90
CA ALA A 489 23.71 11.40 -2.81
C ALA A 489 24.83 10.42 -3.17
N ALA A 490 26.03 10.67 -2.64
CA ALA A 490 27.15 9.75 -2.78
C ALA A 490 26.88 8.38 -2.11
N ASN A 491 26.16 8.39 -1.00
CA ASN A 491 25.62 7.21 -0.32
C ASN A 491 24.14 7.42 0.05
N PRO A 492 23.18 7.05 -0.79
CA PRO A 492 21.75 7.23 -0.51
C PRO A 492 21.19 6.28 0.56
N TYR A 493 22.03 5.41 1.11
CA TYR A 493 21.71 4.50 2.23
C TYR A 493 22.38 4.93 3.54
N ASP A 494 22.73 6.20 3.69
CA ASP A 494 23.35 6.70 4.92
C ASP A 494 22.30 6.69 6.06
N THR A 495 22.56 5.86 7.06
CA THR A 495 21.65 5.65 8.21
C THR A 495 21.49 6.87 9.11
N HIS A 496 22.29 7.91 8.91
CA HIS A 496 22.20 9.18 9.66
C HIS A 496 21.16 10.15 9.06
N TYR A 497 20.56 9.82 7.91
CA TYR A 497 19.64 10.68 7.20
C TYR A 497 18.42 9.91 6.67
N GLY A 498 17.39 10.60 6.27
CA GLY A 498 16.32 10.16 5.40
C GLY A 498 15.68 8.80 5.72
N ASP A 499 15.38 8.07 4.67
CA ASP A 499 14.77 6.76 4.73
C ASP A 499 15.67 5.68 4.08
N THR A 500 15.45 4.43 4.46
CA THR A 500 16.29 3.30 4.03
C THR A 500 15.44 2.13 3.55
N HIS A 501 15.87 1.51 2.44
CA HIS A 501 15.42 0.20 1.98
C HIS A 501 16.49 -0.83 2.36
N PHE A 502 16.10 -1.90 3.07
CA PHE A 502 17.07 -2.92 3.51
C PHE A 502 16.52 -4.32 3.37
N TYR A 503 17.24 -5.14 2.60
CA TYR A 503 16.98 -6.56 2.39
C TYR A 503 18.24 -7.39 2.59
N SER A 504 18.12 -8.53 3.27
CA SER A 504 19.17 -9.53 3.39
C SER A 504 18.58 -10.93 3.35
N TYR A 505 19.12 -11.76 2.46
CA TYR A 505 18.69 -13.15 2.28
C TYR A 505 19.77 -14.16 2.70
N ILE A 506 20.95 -13.67 3.08
CA ILE A 506 22.13 -14.48 3.41
C ILE A 506 22.41 -14.47 4.91
N LEU A 507 22.34 -13.30 5.54
CA LEU A 507 22.56 -13.13 6.97
C LEU A 507 21.37 -13.69 7.75
N ASP A 508 21.64 -14.20 8.97
CA ASP A 508 20.58 -14.71 9.85
C ASP A 508 19.58 -13.59 10.22
N CYS A 509 18.36 -13.69 9.70
CA CYS A 509 17.32 -12.69 9.93
C CYS A 509 16.74 -12.73 11.36
N TRP A 510 17.13 -13.67 12.22
CA TRP A 510 16.80 -13.66 13.65
C TRP A 510 17.85 -12.92 14.48
N ASP A 511 19.04 -12.62 13.92
CA ASP A 511 20.02 -11.77 14.58
C ASP A 511 19.75 -10.29 14.27
N TRP A 512 19.24 -9.58 15.27
CA TRP A 512 18.92 -8.16 15.16
C TRP A 512 20.14 -7.27 14.78
N ARG A 513 21.37 -7.76 14.95
CA ARG A 513 22.62 -7.04 14.60
C ARG A 513 22.83 -6.93 13.11
N THR A 514 22.06 -7.67 12.31
CA THR A 514 22.14 -7.60 10.84
C THR A 514 21.46 -6.36 10.28
N PHE A 515 20.60 -5.68 11.04
CA PHE A 515 19.78 -4.57 10.55
C PHE A 515 20.43 -3.21 10.79
N PRO A 516 20.31 -2.26 9.83
CA PRO A 516 20.83 -0.91 9.98
C PRO A 516 19.99 -0.11 10.99
N ARG A 517 20.65 0.71 11.81
CA ARG A 517 19.99 1.65 12.74
C ARG A 517 19.56 2.92 12.01
N THR A 518 18.61 2.84 11.13
CA THR A 518 18.16 3.93 10.26
C THR A 518 17.27 4.94 10.98
N ARG A 519 17.08 6.14 10.39
CA ARG A 519 16.08 7.15 10.83
C ARG A 519 14.67 6.70 10.49
N PHE A 520 14.50 6.01 9.35
CA PHE A 520 13.20 5.53 8.88
C PHE A 520 13.41 4.32 7.97
N ALA A 521 12.73 3.23 8.22
CA ALA A 521 12.74 2.06 7.35
C ALA A 521 11.47 2.04 6.48
N SER A 522 11.58 2.56 5.26
CA SER A 522 10.46 2.67 4.31
C SER A 522 10.22 1.40 3.51
N GLU A 523 11.27 0.54 3.36
CA GLU A 523 11.13 -0.82 2.84
C GLU A 523 12.07 -1.79 3.54
N TYR A 524 11.55 -2.98 3.83
CA TYR A 524 12.30 -4.14 4.31
C TYR A 524 11.38 -5.36 4.27
N GLY A 525 11.92 -6.56 4.19
CA GLY A 525 11.06 -7.72 4.13
C GLY A 525 11.79 -9.04 3.89
N PHE A 526 11.00 -10.11 3.86
CA PHE A 526 11.43 -11.45 3.52
C PHE A 526 10.33 -12.20 2.77
N GLN A 527 10.68 -13.11 1.85
CA GLN A 527 9.72 -13.84 1.03
C GLN A 527 9.04 -14.98 1.76
N SER A 528 7.81 -15.32 1.30
CA SER A 528 7.16 -16.60 1.58
C SER A 528 6.27 -17.04 0.44
N TRP A 529 6.00 -18.34 0.37
CA TRP A 529 4.94 -18.88 -0.47
C TRP A 529 3.55 -18.62 0.14
N PRO A 530 2.52 -18.43 -0.69
CA PRO A 530 1.14 -18.47 -0.22
C PRO A 530 0.76 -19.88 0.21
N SER A 531 -0.34 -20.01 0.94
CA SER A 531 -0.86 -21.30 1.40
C SER A 531 -1.30 -22.18 0.22
N PHE A 532 -1.31 -23.50 0.42
CA PHE A 532 -1.74 -24.45 -0.62
C PHE A 532 -3.14 -24.16 -1.16
N SER A 533 -4.07 -23.74 -0.30
CA SER A 533 -5.44 -23.39 -0.71
C SER A 533 -5.51 -22.26 -1.73
N THR A 534 -4.53 -21.37 -1.73
CA THR A 534 -4.42 -20.26 -2.70
C THR A 534 -3.76 -20.73 -4.01
N LEU A 535 -2.84 -21.70 -3.96
CA LEU A 535 -2.17 -22.26 -5.14
C LEU A 535 -3.02 -23.32 -5.86
N GLN A 536 -3.82 -24.08 -5.14
CA GLN A 536 -4.56 -25.22 -5.68
C GLN A 536 -5.46 -24.86 -6.87
N PRO A 537 -6.23 -23.76 -6.88
CA PRO A 537 -7.11 -23.39 -8.00
C PRO A 537 -6.37 -23.11 -9.31
N VAL A 538 -5.10 -22.67 -9.23
CA VAL A 538 -4.28 -22.25 -10.39
C VAL A 538 -3.22 -23.28 -10.78
N SER A 539 -3.31 -24.52 -10.26
CA SER A 539 -2.31 -25.57 -10.44
C SER A 539 -2.95 -26.94 -10.56
N ILE A 540 -2.14 -27.94 -10.90
CA ILE A 540 -2.54 -29.36 -11.00
C ILE A 540 -1.65 -30.22 -10.09
N LYS A 541 -1.99 -31.48 -9.89
CA LYS A 541 -1.27 -32.36 -8.95
C LYS A 541 0.22 -32.50 -9.25
N GLU A 542 0.59 -32.49 -10.50
CA GLU A 542 1.97 -32.58 -10.98
C GLU A 542 2.81 -31.36 -10.57
N ASP A 543 2.15 -30.24 -10.26
CA ASP A 543 2.78 -28.99 -9.83
C ASP A 543 3.07 -28.95 -8.34
N TRP A 544 2.45 -29.85 -7.53
CA TRP A 544 2.48 -29.82 -6.06
C TRP A 544 3.78 -30.37 -5.50
N SER A 545 4.87 -29.76 -5.87
CA SER A 545 6.22 -30.03 -5.35
C SER A 545 7.02 -28.73 -5.34
N TYR A 546 7.81 -28.53 -4.30
CA TYR A 546 8.66 -27.33 -4.16
C TYR A 546 9.71 -27.20 -5.26
N ASN A 547 10.05 -28.31 -5.93
CA ASN A 547 11.01 -28.37 -7.04
C ASN A 547 10.32 -28.60 -8.39
N SER A 548 9.01 -28.35 -8.51
CA SER A 548 8.30 -28.47 -9.77
C SER A 548 8.63 -27.32 -10.73
N ASN A 549 8.35 -27.53 -12.01
CA ASN A 549 8.47 -26.46 -12.99
C ASN A 549 7.52 -25.29 -12.68
N PHE A 550 6.35 -25.57 -12.07
CA PHE A 550 5.40 -24.55 -11.67
C PHE A 550 5.96 -23.67 -10.56
N THR A 551 6.55 -24.24 -9.51
CA THR A 551 7.15 -23.44 -8.42
C THR A 551 8.38 -22.67 -8.88
N SER A 552 9.20 -23.23 -9.77
CA SER A 552 10.30 -22.51 -10.42
C SER A 552 9.81 -21.40 -11.33
N HIS A 553 8.66 -21.60 -12.01
CA HIS A 553 8.06 -20.60 -12.89
C HIS A 553 7.49 -19.42 -12.10
N ARG A 554 6.81 -19.70 -10.97
CA ARG A 554 6.18 -18.67 -10.14
C ARG A 554 7.17 -17.84 -9.34
N GLN A 555 8.38 -18.35 -9.11
CA GLN A 555 9.45 -17.60 -8.46
C GLN A 555 10.08 -16.63 -9.45
N HIS A 556 9.83 -15.36 -9.27
CA HIS A 556 10.35 -14.28 -10.09
C HIS A 556 11.56 -13.55 -9.46
N HIS A 557 11.87 -13.84 -8.18
CA HIS A 557 13.08 -13.37 -7.54
C HIS A 557 14.20 -14.41 -7.69
N GLU A 558 15.37 -13.95 -8.10
CA GLU A 558 16.52 -14.82 -8.34
C GLU A 558 16.90 -15.59 -7.06
N ASP A 559 17.01 -16.91 -7.19
CA ASP A 559 17.36 -17.85 -6.10
C ASP A 559 16.38 -17.87 -4.90
N GLY A 560 15.22 -17.19 -4.99
CA GLY A 560 14.30 -16.97 -3.87
C GLY A 560 13.82 -18.24 -3.19
N ASN A 561 13.49 -19.30 -3.94
CA ASN A 561 13.10 -20.58 -3.37
C ASN A 561 14.20 -21.20 -2.49
N ARG A 562 15.45 -21.09 -2.91
CA ARG A 562 16.60 -21.58 -2.13
C ARG A 562 16.87 -20.69 -0.91
N GLN A 563 16.81 -19.38 -1.06
CA GLN A 563 17.01 -18.40 0.03
C GLN A 563 16.03 -18.65 1.19
N MET A 564 14.74 -18.87 0.91
CA MET A 564 13.74 -19.17 1.92
C MET A 564 14.07 -20.45 2.70
N LEU A 565 14.48 -21.51 2.02
CA LEU A 565 14.84 -22.79 2.70
C LEU A 565 16.17 -22.71 3.46
N LEU A 566 17.16 -21.96 2.96
CA LEU A 566 18.41 -21.74 3.68
C LEU A 566 18.18 -21.05 5.02
N GLN A 567 17.39 -19.97 5.01
CA GLN A 567 17.04 -19.26 6.26
C GLN A 567 16.21 -20.15 7.19
N ALA A 568 15.24 -20.91 6.65
CA ALA A 568 14.45 -21.83 7.46
C ALA A 568 15.34 -22.92 8.11
N ALA A 569 16.33 -23.44 7.41
CA ALA A 569 17.24 -24.48 7.94
C ALA A 569 18.17 -23.98 9.05
N LEU A 570 18.36 -22.66 9.20
CA LEU A 570 19.09 -22.12 10.35
C LEU A 570 18.37 -22.37 11.67
N HIS A 571 17.04 -22.42 11.66
CA HIS A 571 16.22 -22.41 12.87
C HIS A 571 15.29 -23.63 13.01
N PHE A 572 14.93 -24.27 11.88
CA PHE A 572 13.96 -25.38 11.85
C PHE A 572 14.53 -26.62 11.15
N ASN A 573 14.01 -27.78 11.49
CA ASN A 573 14.16 -28.97 10.67
C ASN A 573 13.26 -28.85 9.44
N LEU A 574 13.85 -28.97 8.24
CA LEU A 574 13.07 -28.90 7.02
C LEU A 574 12.11 -30.11 6.87
N PRO A 575 10.95 -29.88 6.26
CA PRO A 575 9.96 -30.94 6.06
C PRO A 575 10.49 -32.13 5.27
N ASN A 576 10.33 -33.35 5.83
CA ASN A 576 10.86 -34.60 5.27
C ASN A 576 9.81 -35.69 5.12
N SER A 577 8.52 -35.34 5.13
CA SER A 577 7.43 -36.34 4.97
C SER A 577 7.61 -37.18 3.71
N THR A 578 7.32 -38.47 3.81
CA THR A 578 7.28 -39.41 2.67
C THR A 578 6.07 -39.18 1.76
N ASP A 579 5.01 -38.57 2.26
CA ASP A 579 3.88 -38.08 1.48
C ASP A 579 4.27 -36.81 0.75
N PRO A 580 4.29 -36.80 -0.60
CA PRO A 580 4.73 -35.62 -1.38
C PRO A 580 3.86 -34.38 -1.13
N LEU A 581 2.53 -34.53 -1.03
CA LEU A 581 1.60 -33.42 -0.81
C LEU A 581 1.81 -32.82 0.58
N LYS A 582 1.93 -33.68 1.59
CA LYS A 582 2.22 -33.23 2.95
C LYS A 582 3.56 -32.48 2.98
N ARG A 583 4.62 -33.05 2.40
CA ARG A 583 5.93 -32.39 2.34
C ARG A 583 5.85 -31.02 1.64
N PHE A 584 5.08 -30.90 0.54
CA PHE A 584 4.89 -29.65 -0.17
C PHE A 584 4.17 -28.61 0.71
N THR A 585 3.02 -28.96 1.26
CA THR A 585 2.24 -28.06 2.13
C THR A 585 3.03 -27.63 3.37
N ASP A 586 3.81 -28.53 3.94
CA ASP A 586 4.72 -28.27 5.06
C ASP A 586 5.78 -27.24 4.69
N THR A 587 6.33 -27.39 3.47
CA THR A 587 7.34 -26.47 2.99
C THR A 587 6.77 -25.08 2.76
N LEU A 588 5.56 -24.98 2.19
CA LEU A 588 4.90 -23.69 2.06
C LEU A 588 4.69 -23.02 3.43
N TYR A 589 4.22 -23.80 4.40
CA TYR A 589 3.97 -23.29 5.75
C TYR A 589 5.25 -22.80 6.44
N ILE A 590 6.35 -23.55 6.39
CA ILE A 590 7.60 -23.12 7.03
C ILE A 590 8.16 -21.85 6.42
N THR A 591 7.94 -21.60 5.12
CA THR A 591 8.34 -20.33 4.51
C THR A 591 7.59 -19.14 5.12
N GLN A 592 6.28 -19.30 5.43
CA GLN A 592 5.49 -18.26 6.09
C GLN A 592 5.93 -18.03 7.54
N VAL A 593 6.23 -19.10 8.27
CA VAL A 593 6.77 -18.98 9.64
C VAL A 593 8.08 -18.23 9.64
N MET A 594 8.95 -18.56 8.70
CA MET A 594 10.26 -17.91 8.59
C MET A 594 10.12 -16.43 8.21
N GLN A 595 9.29 -16.11 7.21
CA GLN A 595 8.96 -14.74 6.85
C GLN A 595 8.49 -13.92 8.05
N ALA A 596 7.50 -14.46 8.76
CA ALA A 596 6.89 -13.78 9.90
C ALA A 596 7.91 -13.47 10.99
N GLN A 597 8.78 -14.42 11.30
CA GLN A 597 9.80 -14.27 12.34
C GLN A 597 10.92 -13.31 11.91
N CYS A 598 11.36 -13.36 10.64
CA CYS A 598 12.35 -12.42 10.10
C CYS A 598 11.84 -10.97 10.20
N VAL A 599 10.64 -10.72 9.67
CA VAL A 599 10.04 -9.38 9.65
C VAL A 599 9.70 -8.91 11.07
N LYS A 600 9.28 -9.83 11.98
CA LYS A 600 9.10 -9.51 13.40
C LYS A 600 10.40 -9.00 14.03
N THR A 601 11.50 -9.75 13.87
CA THR A 601 12.78 -9.35 14.46
C THR A 601 13.23 -7.98 13.98
N GLN A 602 13.11 -7.72 12.69
CA GLN A 602 13.48 -6.44 12.07
C GLN A 602 12.56 -5.31 12.51
N THR A 603 11.24 -5.51 12.50
CA THR A 603 10.29 -4.48 12.93
C THR A 603 10.47 -4.12 14.42
N GLU A 604 10.63 -5.12 15.27
CA GLU A 604 10.86 -4.90 16.70
C GLU A 604 12.19 -4.18 16.97
N PHE A 605 13.21 -4.47 16.17
CA PHE A 605 14.47 -3.73 16.20
C PHE A 605 14.25 -2.24 15.87
N TYR A 606 13.49 -1.92 14.82
CA TYR A 606 13.16 -0.52 14.49
C TYR A 606 12.29 0.14 15.54
N ARG A 607 11.30 -0.57 16.10
CA ARG A 607 10.43 -0.06 17.16
C ARG A 607 11.21 0.31 18.44
N ARG A 608 12.14 -0.53 18.87
CA ARG A 608 12.96 -0.23 20.06
C ARG A 608 14.01 0.85 19.82
N SER A 609 14.44 1.04 18.57
CA SER A 609 15.40 2.09 18.17
C SER A 609 14.79 3.50 18.09
N GLN A 610 13.51 3.65 18.42
CA GLN A 610 12.78 4.94 18.35
C GLN A 610 13.44 6.06 19.17
N THR A 611 13.94 5.78 20.35
CA THR A 611 14.61 6.75 21.23
C THR A 611 16.09 6.46 21.45
N GLU A 612 16.61 5.41 20.84
CA GLU A 612 17.98 4.98 20.98
C GLU A 612 18.88 5.70 19.96
N ILE A 613 20.02 6.22 20.40
CA ILE A 613 21.11 6.70 19.56
C ILE A 613 22.37 5.94 19.96
N ILE A 614 22.90 5.12 19.06
CA ILE A 614 24.14 4.37 19.25
C ILE A 614 25.08 4.73 18.10
N GLU A 615 26.29 5.22 18.45
CA GLU A 615 27.29 5.65 17.47
C GLU A 615 26.78 6.71 16.46
N GLY A 616 25.74 7.45 16.84
CA GLY A 616 25.11 8.46 16.00
C GLY A 616 23.92 7.97 15.18
N GLU A 617 23.67 6.68 15.11
CA GLU A 617 22.58 6.04 14.36
C GLU A 617 21.36 5.74 15.26
N GLY A 618 20.20 5.53 14.67
CA GLY A 618 18.93 5.26 15.39
C GLY A 618 17.97 6.42 15.30
N HIS A 619 17.20 6.67 16.38
CA HIS A 619 16.04 7.57 16.33
C HIS A 619 15.06 7.19 15.19
N THR A 620 14.79 5.89 15.08
CA THR A 620 13.95 5.33 14.02
C THR A 620 12.49 5.69 14.25
N MET A 621 11.88 6.41 13.33
CA MET A 621 10.52 6.93 13.50
C MET A 621 9.52 6.39 12.46
N GLY A 622 9.86 5.30 11.77
CA GLY A 622 8.93 4.58 10.90
C GLY A 622 9.45 3.22 10.49
N ALA A 623 8.50 2.32 10.26
CA ALA A 623 8.75 0.97 9.77
C ALA A 623 7.60 0.55 8.85
N LEU A 624 7.86 0.51 7.54
CA LEU A 624 6.91 0.13 6.49
C LEU A 624 7.48 -1.08 5.76
N TYR A 625 7.03 -2.29 6.08
CA TYR A 625 7.57 -3.47 5.43
C TYR A 625 7.08 -3.62 3.98
N TRP A 626 7.89 -4.18 3.13
CA TRP A 626 7.53 -4.65 1.82
C TRP A 626 6.99 -6.07 1.94
N GLN A 627 5.74 -6.40 1.59
CA GLN A 627 4.62 -5.59 1.13
C GLN A 627 3.31 -6.06 1.78
N LEU A 628 2.20 -5.30 1.62
CA LEU A 628 0.91 -5.66 2.22
C LEU A 628 0.24 -6.82 1.50
N ASN A 629 0.02 -6.68 0.20
CA ASN A 629 -0.86 -7.52 -0.63
C ASN A 629 -0.13 -8.16 -1.81
N ASP A 630 -0.77 -9.14 -2.43
CA ASP A 630 -0.35 -9.82 -3.64
C ASP A 630 -1.20 -9.44 -4.86
N ILE A 631 -0.62 -9.61 -6.05
CA ILE A 631 -1.26 -9.39 -7.35
C ILE A 631 -1.67 -10.70 -8.03
N TRP A 632 -1.09 -11.82 -7.63
CA TRP A 632 -1.36 -13.18 -8.12
C TRP A 632 -0.92 -14.26 -7.12
N GLN A 633 -1.14 -15.53 -7.45
CA GLN A 633 -0.80 -16.67 -6.58
C GLN A 633 0.66 -17.11 -6.83
N ALA A 634 1.60 -16.47 -6.12
CA ALA A 634 3.04 -16.72 -6.25
C ALA A 634 3.78 -16.39 -4.94
N PRO A 635 5.06 -16.75 -4.79
CA PRO A 635 5.87 -16.29 -3.68
C PRO A 635 6.12 -14.80 -3.77
N SER A 636 6.10 -14.14 -2.62
CA SER A 636 6.29 -12.69 -2.51
C SER A 636 6.64 -12.31 -1.06
N TRP A 637 6.88 -11.03 -0.83
CA TRP A 637 7.06 -10.46 0.51
C TRP A 637 5.74 -10.11 1.19
N SER A 638 4.60 -10.35 0.54
CA SER A 638 3.29 -9.92 1.05
C SER A 638 2.94 -10.55 2.40
N SER A 639 2.16 -9.82 3.18
CA SER A 639 1.53 -10.35 4.39
C SER A 639 0.09 -10.86 4.16
N ILE A 640 -0.51 -10.50 3.02
CA ILE A 640 -1.85 -10.94 2.61
C ILE A 640 -1.75 -11.58 1.23
N GLU A 641 -2.21 -12.83 1.11
CA GLU A 641 -2.23 -13.59 -0.13
C GLU A 641 -3.23 -12.98 -1.13
N PHE A 642 -3.01 -13.21 -2.42
CA PHE A 642 -4.00 -12.90 -3.43
C PHE A 642 -5.36 -13.53 -3.07
N GLY A 643 -6.43 -12.71 -3.10
CA GLY A 643 -7.76 -13.10 -2.60
C GLY A 643 -8.02 -12.74 -1.14
N GLY A 644 -7.08 -12.09 -0.45
CA GLY A 644 -7.31 -11.45 0.85
C GLY A 644 -7.09 -12.34 2.09
N LYS A 645 -6.54 -13.55 1.93
CA LYS A 645 -6.20 -14.43 3.07
C LYS A 645 -4.91 -13.95 3.74
N TRP A 646 -4.93 -13.83 5.06
CA TRP A 646 -3.74 -13.44 5.82
C TRP A 646 -2.70 -14.56 5.84
N LYS A 647 -1.44 -14.21 5.52
CA LYS A 647 -0.27 -15.03 5.82
C LYS A 647 0.07 -14.93 7.32
N MET A 648 0.96 -15.81 7.78
CA MET A 648 1.47 -15.76 9.16
C MET A 648 2.00 -14.39 9.54
N LEU A 649 2.70 -13.71 8.63
CA LEU A 649 3.24 -12.37 8.85
C LEU A 649 2.16 -11.35 9.26
N HIS A 650 0.96 -11.41 8.71
CA HIS A 650 -0.06 -10.41 9.02
C HIS A 650 -0.59 -10.53 10.47
N TYR A 651 -0.68 -11.75 11.00
CA TYR A 651 -0.98 -11.98 12.42
C TYR A 651 0.16 -11.49 13.33
N PHE A 652 1.42 -11.64 12.90
CA PHE A 652 2.57 -11.09 13.62
C PHE A 652 2.57 -9.56 13.57
N ALA A 653 2.18 -8.96 12.44
CA ALA A 653 2.07 -7.51 12.30
C ALA A 653 1.07 -6.90 13.30
N GLN A 654 -0.04 -7.56 13.54
CA GLN A 654 -1.00 -7.15 14.56
C GLN A 654 -0.34 -6.99 15.93
N ASN A 655 0.62 -7.85 16.27
CA ASN A 655 1.35 -7.79 17.53
C ASN A 655 2.48 -6.76 17.49
N PHE A 656 3.40 -6.84 16.52
CA PHE A 656 4.56 -5.94 16.52
C PHE A 656 4.23 -4.48 16.16
N PHE A 657 3.03 -4.21 15.65
CA PHE A 657 2.50 -2.85 15.47
C PHE A 657 1.54 -2.39 16.57
N ALA A 658 1.35 -3.17 17.62
CA ALA A 658 0.55 -2.75 18.77
C ALA A 658 1.05 -1.42 19.36
N ASP A 659 0.13 -0.64 19.92
CA ASP A 659 0.44 0.67 20.50
C ASP A 659 1.32 0.56 21.73
N VAL A 660 1.13 -0.51 22.49
CA VAL A 660 1.95 -0.88 23.66
C VAL A 660 2.60 -2.22 23.33
N LEU A 661 3.92 -2.22 23.17
CA LEU A 661 4.67 -3.40 22.74
C LEU A 661 5.87 -3.67 23.64
N PRO A 662 5.90 -4.78 24.38
CA PRO A 662 7.14 -5.27 25.00
C PRO A 662 7.99 -6.00 23.95
N VAL A 663 9.22 -5.55 23.74
CA VAL A 663 10.19 -6.12 22.78
C VAL A 663 11.33 -6.78 23.55
N GLY A 664 11.54 -8.09 23.38
CA GLY A 664 12.61 -8.83 23.97
C GLY A 664 13.74 -9.13 22.98
N PHE A 665 15.00 -8.95 23.42
CA PHE A 665 16.18 -9.36 22.67
C PHE A 665 17.32 -9.71 23.62
N GLU A 666 18.27 -10.49 23.14
CA GLU A 666 19.48 -10.80 23.88
C GLU A 666 20.70 -10.05 23.35
N ASP A 667 21.53 -9.60 24.29
CA ASP A 667 22.87 -9.13 24.00
C ASP A 667 23.83 -9.61 25.07
N ALA A 668 24.96 -10.19 24.67
CA ALA A 668 25.98 -10.79 25.56
C ALA A 668 25.36 -11.65 26.69
N ASP A 669 24.52 -12.64 26.34
CA ASP A 669 23.81 -13.54 27.25
C ASP A 669 22.86 -12.84 28.27
N THR A 670 22.56 -11.60 28.06
CA THR A 670 21.62 -10.81 28.86
C THR A 670 20.34 -10.55 28.08
N LEU A 671 19.20 -10.92 28.65
CA LEU A 671 17.88 -10.59 28.12
C LEU A 671 17.53 -9.15 28.49
N PHE A 672 17.17 -8.37 27.49
CA PHE A 672 16.60 -7.05 27.63
C PHE A 672 15.14 -7.10 27.16
N ILE A 673 14.23 -6.44 27.89
CA ILE A 673 12.88 -6.16 27.38
C ILE A 673 12.68 -4.66 27.45
N LEU A 674 12.35 -4.07 26.28
CA LEU A 674 11.99 -2.66 26.16
C LEU A 674 10.48 -2.56 25.99
N CYS A 675 9.89 -1.51 26.53
CA CYS A 675 8.50 -1.14 26.25
C CYS A 675 8.47 0.01 25.26
N CYS A 676 7.80 -0.18 24.13
CA CYS A 676 7.55 0.83 23.12
C CYS A 676 6.12 1.34 23.28
N LEU A 677 5.94 2.64 23.56
CA LEU A 677 4.64 3.27 23.75
C LEU A 677 4.35 4.30 22.65
N ARG A 678 3.08 4.39 22.27
CA ARG A 678 2.57 5.44 21.40
C ARG A 678 2.62 6.81 22.09
N PRO A 679 2.96 7.93 21.38
CA PRO A 679 3.01 9.27 21.95
C PRO A 679 1.71 9.75 22.62
N GLU A 680 0.57 9.26 22.14
CA GLU A 680 -0.76 9.65 22.63
C GLU A 680 -1.28 8.81 23.79
N SER A 681 -0.58 7.73 24.16
CA SER A 681 -0.90 6.99 25.39
C SER A 681 -0.70 7.97 26.54
N ARG A 682 -1.77 8.57 27.05
CA ARG A 682 -1.70 9.42 28.21
C ARG A 682 -1.05 8.61 29.33
N PRO A 683 0.03 9.08 29.95
CA PRO A 683 0.19 8.76 31.32
C PRO A 683 -1.03 9.44 31.99
N ASP A 684 -1.97 8.67 32.50
CA ASP A 684 -2.89 9.25 33.45
C ASP A 684 -2.02 9.99 34.44
N ALA A 685 -2.40 11.23 34.78
CA ALA A 685 -1.61 12.13 35.62
C ALA A 685 -1.31 11.55 37.02
N GLN A 686 -1.61 10.28 37.25
CA GLN A 686 -1.35 9.47 38.45
C GLN A 686 -0.58 8.17 38.18
N GLY A 687 0.09 8.04 36.96
CA GLY A 687 0.99 6.91 36.68
C GLY A 687 0.31 5.55 36.91
N CYS A 688 -0.41 5.02 35.90
CA CYS A 688 -0.81 3.64 35.96
C CYS A 688 0.45 2.78 36.03
N GLY A 689 0.70 2.17 37.17
CA GLY A 689 1.76 1.18 37.30
C GLY A 689 1.47 0.02 36.35
N MET A 690 2.29 -0.15 35.33
CA MET A 690 2.29 -1.36 34.52
C MET A 690 3.20 -2.39 35.16
N PHE A 691 2.84 -3.65 35.01
CA PHE A 691 3.65 -4.78 35.45
C PHE A 691 4.09 -5.57 34.24
N LEU A 692 5.28 -6.19 34.32
CA LEU A 692 5.81 -7.07 33.29
C LEU A 692 5.93 -8.50 33.87
N PRO A 693 4.94 -9.37 33.71
CA PRO A 693 5.17 -10.79 33.94
C PRO A 693 6.02 -11.38 32.81
N VAL A 694 7.13 -11.98 33.20
CA VAL A 694 7.99 -12.81 32.31
C VAL A 694 7.79 -14.25 32.70
N THR A 695 7.18 -15.04 31.83
CA THR A 695 6.84 -16.44 32.11
C THR A 695 7.76 -17.36 31.31
N VAL A 696 8.36 -18.32 32.01
CA VAL A 696 9.21 -19.36 31.44
C VAL A 696 8.34 -20.60 31.21
N TYR A 697 8.33 -21.12 29.99
CA TYR A 697 7.60 -22.32 29.59
C TYR A 697 8.56 -23.46 29.27
N SER A 698 8.17 -24.69 29.62
CA SER A 698 8.88 -25.87 29.20
C SER A 698 8.49 -26.31 27.78
N TRP A 699 9.44 -26.62 26.92
CA TRP A 699 9.17 -27.23 25.62
C TRP A 699 8.47 -28.59 25.70
N THR A 700 8.68 -29.34 26.79
CA THR A 700 8.14 -30.73 26.91
C THR A 700 6.62 -30.75 27.03
N HIS A 701 6.03 -29.81 27.79
CA HIS A 701 4.61 -29.81 28.10
C HIS A 701 3.94 -28.51 27.72
N LEU A 702 4.74 -27.45 27.38
CA LEU A 702 4.28 -26.09 27.14
C LEU A 702 3.51 -25.54 28.35
N ASP A 703 3.88 -26.00 29.56
CA ASP A 703 3.36 -25.49 30.80
C ASP A 703 4.27 -24.40 31.38
N PRO A 704 3.71 -23.41 32.07
CA PRO A 704 4.51 -22.41 32.78
C PRO A 704 5.30 -23.07 33.91
N VAL A 705 6.61 -22.85 33.90
CA VAL A 705 7.52 -23.40 34.96
C VAL A 705 7.64 -22.38 36.08
N CYS A 706 7.78 -21.12 35.75
CA CYS A 706 7.82 -20.00 36.67
C CYS A 706 7.37 -18.73 36.00
N THR A 707 6.95 -17.73 36.80
CA THR A 707 6.66 -16.38 36.34
C THR A 707 7.36 -15.39 37.26
N LEU A 708 8.16 -14.52 36.64
CA LEU A 708 8.80 -13.38 37.32
C LEU A 708 7.93 -12.16 37.09
N LYS A 709 7.55 -11.44 38.13
CA LYS A 709 6.85 -10.16 38.01
C LYS A 709 7.79 -9.00 38.30
N SER A 710 7.74 -7.96 37.50
CA SER A 710 8.47 -6.73 37.81
C SER A 710 7.80 -5.94 38.91
N ASP A 711 8.55 -5.01 39.52
CA ASP A 711 7.97 -3.87 40.24
C ASP A 711 7.12 -3.00 39.28
N PRO A 712 6.23 -2.15 39.78
CA PRO A 712 5.46 -1.23 38.95
C PRO A 712 6.36 -0.35 38.08
N LEU A 713 6.05 -0.29 36.80
CA LEU A 713 6.84 0.38 35.78
C LEU A 713 6.13 1.67 35.33
N LEU A 714 6.90 2.75 35.20
CA LEU A 714 6.45 4.00 34.58
C LEU A 714 7.15 4.13 33.21
N VAL A 715 6.39 4.12 32.14
CA VAL A 715 6.93 4.25 30.78
C VAL A 715 6.38 5.53 30.14
N PRO A 716 7.25 6.48 29.74
CA PRO A 716 6.80 7.68 29.03
C PRO A 716 6.19 7.37 27.67
N GLY A 717 5.09 8.03 27.31
CA GLY A 717 4.53 7.93 25.98
C GLY A 717 5.51 8.41 24.90
N GLY A 718 5.48 7.80 23.72
CA GLY A 718 6.36 8.16 22.60
C GLY A 718 7.81 7.73 22.77
N SER A 719 8.10 6.76 23.64
CA SER A 719 9.45 6.30 23.90
C SER A 719 9.57 4.78 23.84
N ALA A 720 10.80 4.30 23.66
CA ALA A 720 11.21 2.92 23.88
C ALA A 720 12.17 2.90 25.07
N VAL A 721 11.77 2.27 26.18
CA VAL A 721 12.53 2.26 27.44
C VAL A 721 12.77 0.84 27.90
N ALA A 722 14.01 0.55 28.34
CA ALA A 722 14.35 -0.73 28.94
C ALA A 722 13.62 -0.89 30.30
N ILE A 723 12.77 -1.90 30.38
CA ILE A 723 11.94 -2.19 31.57
C ILE A 723 12.38 -3.47 32.27
N PHE A 724 13.22 -4.28 31.63
CA PHE A 724 13.78 -5.49 32.20
C PHE A 724 15.17 -5.72 31.63
N LYS A 725 16.10 -6.15 32.51
CA LYS A 725 17.47 -6.52 32.15
C LYS A 725 17.96 -7.57 33.13
N GLN A 726 18.25 -8.79 32.63
CA GLN A 726 18.79 -9.87 33.46
C GLN A 726 19.60 -10.85 32.64
N PRO A 727 20.76 -11.35 33.14
CA PRO A 727 21.45 -12.47 32.53
C PRO A 727 20.55 -13.70 32.44
N VAL A 728 20.48 -14.33 31.27
CA VAL A 728 19.61 -15.49 31.01
C VAL A 728 19.89 -16.65 31.98
N ALA A 729 21.16 -16.91 32.28
CA ALA A 729 21.53 -17.95 33.25
C ALA A 729 20.95 -17.69 34.63
N ALA A 730 20.96 -16.42 35.10
CA ALA A 730 20.38 -16.04 36.40
C ALA A 730 18.86 -16.15 36.39
N LEU A 731 18.20 -15.77 35.28
CA LEU A 731 16.77 -15.91 35.09
C LEU A 731 16.34 -17.40 35.17
N LEU A 732 17.01 -18.28 34.45
CA LEU A 732 16.70 -19.70 34.41
C LEU A 732 17.02 -20.41 35.73
N ALA A 733 18.05 -20.01 36.45
CA ALA A 733 18.40 -20.59 37.76
C ALA A 733 17.25 -20.46 38.80
N GLY A 734 16.41 -19.43 38.69
CA GLY A 734 15.21 -19.26 39.51
C GLY A 734 14.00 -20.08 39.06
N CYS A 735 14.08 -20.81 37.96
CA CYS A 735 12.98 -21.52 37.32
C CYS A 735 13.17 -23.02 37.23
N GLY A 736 13.60 -23.64 38.29
CA GLY A 736 13.71 -25.10 38.40
C GLY A 736 14.76 -25.70 37.46
N HIS A 737 14.39 -26.70 36.65
CA HIS A 737 15.31 -27.40 35.75
C HIS A 737 15.40 -26.79 34.34
N CYS A 738 15.01 -25.54 34.16
CA CYS A 738 15.04 -24.85 32.88
C CYS A 738 16.48 -24.61 32.39
N THR A 739 16.72 -24.89 31.12
CA THR A 739 17.92 -24.54 30.39
C THR A 739 17.54 -23.80 29.11
N ARG A 740 18.52 -23.22 28.42
CA ARG A 740 18.25 -22.61 27.10
C ARG A 740 17.59 -23.57 26.11
N LEU A 741 17.95 -24.86 26.16
CA LEU A 741 17.44 -25.88 25.24
C LEU A 741 16.07 -26.45 25.64
N THR A 742 15.69 -26.32 26.91
CA THR A 742 14.44 -26.97 27.43
C THR A 742 13.30 -25.98 27.65
N CYS A 743 13.55 -24.68 27.55
CA CYS A 743 12.58 -23.66 27.90
C CYS A 743 12.55 -22.50 26.90
N LEU A 744 11.41 -21.76 26.85
CA LEU A 744 11.21 -20.53 26.12
C LEU A 744 10.57 -19.48 27.03
N LEU A 745 10.60 -18.22 26.61
CA LEU A 745 10.08 -17.11 27.37
C LEU A 745 8.86 -16.50 26.68
N THR A 746 7.88 -16.08 27.48
CA THR A 746 6.83 -15.16 27.04
C THR A 746 6.73 -14.00 28.01
N PHE A 747 6.28 -12.87 27.54
CA PHE A 747 6.08 -11.69 28.37
C PHE A 747 4.99 -10.80 27.76
N HIS A 748 4.31 -10.08 28.62
CA HIS A 748 3.30 -9.08 28.24
C HIS A 748 3.30 -7.96 29.28
N LEU A 749 2.63 -6.86 28.96
CA LEU A 749 2.37 -5.82 29.95
C LEU A 749 0.98 -6.00 30.55
N GLU A 750 0.85 -5.77 31.84
CA GLU A 750 -0.37 -5.88 32.59
C GLU A 750 -0.60 -4.55 33.36
N ASP A 751 -1.79 -3.98 33.29
CA ASP A 751 -2.13 -2.79 34.06
C ASP A 751 -2.52 -3.15 35.52
N SER A 752 -2.75 -2.13 36.35
CA SER A 752 -3.14 -2.31 37.75
C SER A 752 -4.52 -2.98 37.92
N SER A 753 -5.34 -3.06 36.88
CA SER A 753 -6.62 -3.78 36.86
C SER A 753 -6.48 -5.25 36.47
N GLY A 754 -5.29 -5.68 36.02
CA GLY A 754 -5.03 -7.00 35.46
C GLY A 754 -5.38 -7.13 34.00
N GLN A 755 -5.66 -6.01 33.30
CA GLN A 755 -5.86 -6.04 31.84
C GLN A 755 -4.50 -6.24 31.17
N GLN A 756 -4.44 -7.25 30.29
CA GLN A 756 -3.22 -7.64 29.61
C GLN A 756 -3.12 -6.99 28.23
N GLY A 757 -1.93 -6.49 27.90
CA GLY A 757 -1.52 -6.12 26.55
C GLY A 757 -1.15 -7.34 25.71
N PRO A 758 -0.74 -7.13 24.44
CA PRO A 758 -0.27 -8.20 23.57
C PRO A 758 0.90 -8.97 24.21
N ALA A 759 0.82 -10.30 24.14
CA ALA A 759 1.93 -11.14 24.57
C ALA A 759 3.01 -11.21 23.47
N ASN A 760 4.26 -11.21 23.89
CA ASN A 760 5.42 -11.46 23.03
C ASN A 760 6.21 -12.66 23.55
N HIS A 761 7.11 -13.19 22.72
CA HIS A 761 7.91 -14.35 23.05
C HIS A 761 9.37 -14.14 22.68
N HIS A 762 10.24 -14.91 23.36
CA HIS A 762 11.66 -14.96 23.06
C HIS A 762 12.16 -16.41 23.11
N PHE A 763 12.78 -16.84 22.01
CA PHE A 763 13.39 -18.16 21.94
C PHE A 763 14.82 -18.10 22.47
N LEU A 764 15.12 -18.98 23.45
CA LEU A 764 16.44 -19.10 24.03
C LEU A 764 17.39 -19.98 23.21
N CYS A 765 16.87 -20.72 22.26
CA CYS A 765 17.58 -21.51 21.24
C CYS A 765 16.72 -21.58 19.97
N SER A 766 17.36 -22.00 18.88
CA SER A 766 16.58 -22.34 17.66
C SER A 766 15.62 -23.49 17.93
N PRO A 767 14.39 -23.45 17.41
CA PRO A 767 13.38 -24.53 17.62
C PRO A 767 13.88 -25.92 17.22
N LYS A 768 14.76 -26.04 16.22
CA LYS A 768 15.36 -27.34 15.84
C LYS A 768 16.23 -27.96 16.95
N ASP A 769 16.82 -27.14 17.82
CA ASP A 769 17.70 -27.54 18.92
C ASP A 769 16.94 -27.70 20.23
N ALA A 770 15.65 -27.35 20.26
CA ALA A 770 14.82 -27.42 21.45
C ALA A 770 14.61 -28.86 21.93
N GLN A 771 14.98 -29.09 23.18
CA GLN A 771 14.86 -30.42 23.81
C GLN A 771 13.49 -30.54 24.46
N GLY A 772 12.79 -31.63 24.14
CA GLY A 772 11.48 -31.94 24.69
C GLY A 772 10.31 -31.58 23.80
N LEU A 773 10.50 -30.71 22.78
CA LEU A 773 9.44 -30.28 21.86
C LEU A 773 8.71 -31.48 21.20
N GLN A 774 9.46 -32.50 20.77
CA GLN A 774 8.84 -33.70 20.16
C GLN A 774 7.97 -34.54 21.11
N ARG A 775 8.05 -34.25 22.41
CA ARG A 775 7.23 -34.90 23.44
C ARG A 775 6.04 -34.07 23.87
N ALA A 776 5.96 -32.83 23.39
CA ALA A 776 4.84 -31.94 23.68
C ALA A 776 3.54 -32.55 23.13
N ASN A 777 2.53 -32.68 24.00
CA ASN A 777 1.22 -33.16 23.60
C ASN A 777 0.39 -31.99 23.07
N ILE A 778 0.50 -31.75 21.75
CA ILE A 778 -0.16 -30.64 21.09
C ILE A 778 -1.52 -31.09 20.59
N THR A 779 -2.58 -30.45 21.06
CA THR A 779 -3.94 -30.71 20.62
C THR A 779 -4.45 -29.50 19.83
N VAL A 780 -4.75 -29.70 18.54
CA VAL A 780 -5.44 -28.71 17.73
C VAL A 780 -6.94 -28.91 17.91
N LEU A 781 -7.60 -27.94 18.52
CA LEU A 781 -9.05 -27.99 18.70
C LEU A 781 -9.72 -27.25 17.52
N PRO A 782 -10.69 -27.90 16.84
CA PRO A 782 -11.43 -27.24 15.77
C PRO A 782 -12.30 -26.09 16.26
N ILE A 783 -12.44 -24.97 15.51
CA ILE A 783 -13.38 -23.87 15.81
C ILE A 783 -14.79 -24.27 15.35
N PHE A 784 -15.76 -24.37 16.25
CA PHE A 784 -17.18 -24.49 15.87
C PHE A 784 -17.76 -23.12 15.53
N GLN A 785 -18.12 -22.92 14.27
CA GLN A 785 -19.07 -21.86 13.94
C GLN A 785 -20.41 -22.18 14.61
N THR A 786 -20.82 -21.39 15.59
CA THR A 786 -22.21 -21.37 16.03
C THR A 786 -23.03 -20.81 14.90
N SER A 787 -23.76 -21.67 14.19
CA SER A 787 -24.78 -21.24 13.25
C SER A 787 -25.84 -20.44 14.02
N LEU A 788 -26.00 -19.16 13.68
CA LEU A 788 -27.15 -18.37 14.09
C LEU A 788 -28.42 -19.05 13.54
N PRO A 789 -29.50 -19.13 14.30
CA PRO A 789 -30.72 -19.77 13.83
C PRO A 789 -31.32 -19.01 12.64
N ASN A 790 -31.55 -19.74 11.56
CA ASN A 790 -32.22 -19.30 10.34
C ASN A 790 -33.56 -18.64 10.66
N LYS A 791 -33.72 -17.36 10.40
CA LYS A 791 -35.04 -16.76 10.14
C LYS A 791 -35.03 -16.13 8.75
N GLY A 792 -35.78 -16.76 7.85
CA GLY A 792 -36.34 -16.13 6.65
C GLY A 792 -35.52 -16.26 5.38
N ARG A 793 -35.99 -17.08 4.47
CA ARG A 793 -35.54 -17.24 3.09
C ARG A 793 -35.49 -15.91 2.33
N SER A 794 -34.36 -15.56 1.74
CA SER A 794 -34.31 -15.11 0.36
C SER A 794 -32.89 -15.43 -0.19
N ARG A 795 -32.87 -15.94 -1.42
CA ARG A 795 -31.67 -16.33 -2.15
C ARG A 795 -30.79 -15.11 -2.39
N GLU A 796 -29.52 -15.21 -1.96
CA GLU A 796 -28.39 -14.80 -2.79
C GLU A 796 -27.13 -15.34 -2.10
N THR A 797 -26.50 -16.27 -2.76
CA THR A 797 -25.26 -16.93 -2.37
C THR A 797 -24.09 -16.08 -2.78
N LEU A 798 -23.42 -15.50 -1.81
CA LEU A 798 -21.98 -15.20 -1.88
C LEU A 798 -21.46 -15.17 -0.45
N GLY A 799 -20.61 -16.15 -0.14
CA GLY A 799 -20.04 -16.33 1.19
C GLY A 799 -19.14 -15.17 1.56
N HIS A 800 -19.60 -14.33 2.44
CA HIS A 800 -18.75 -13.34 3.09
C HIS A 800 -17.97 -14.03 4.21
N PHE A 801 -16.68 -14.23 4.00
CA PHE A 801 -15.74 -14.44 5.10
C PHE A 801 -15.59 -13.11 5.84
N ARG A 802 -16.22 -12.99 7.00
CA ARG A 802 -15.90 -11.93 7.95
C ARG A 802 -14.59 -12.26 8.63
N PRO A 803 -13.67 -11.31 8.80
CA PRO A 803 -12.49 -11.49 9.65
C PRO A 803 -12.92 -11.83 11.08
N LEU A 804 -12.16 -12.67 11.74
CA LEU A 804 -12.42 -13.22 13.08
C LEU A 804 -12.47 -12.19 14.23
N HIS A 805 -12.34 -10.90 13.95
CA HIS A 805 -12.27 -9.84 14.94
C HIS A 805 -13.61 -9.39 15.55
N SER A 806 -14.75 -9.78 15.00
CA SER A 806 -16.05 -9.37 15.56
C SER A 806 -16.52 -10.18 16.78
N ALA A 807 -15.69 -11.06 17.32
CA ALA A 807 -16.03 -11.90 18.47
C ALA A 807 -15.56 -11.37 19.84
N PHE A 808 -14.90 -10.20 19.89
CA PHE A 808 -14.38 -9.60 21.12
C PHE A 808 -14.94 -8.19 21.37
N ILE A 809 -16.25 -8.04 21.39
CA ILE A 809 -16.89 -6.88 22.02
C ILE A 809 -17.74 -7.40 23.18
N PRO A 810 -17.42 -7.08 24.43
CA PRO A 810 -18.32 -7.32 25.53
C PRO A 810 -19.44 -6.30 25.47
N THR A 811 -20.63 -6.68 25.07
CA THR A 811 -21.82 -5.90 25.37
C THR A 811 -22.18 -6.13 26.83
N GLU A 812 -22.16 -5.08 27.62
CA GLU A 812 -22.74 -5.07 28.96
C GLU A 812 -24.22 -5.51 28.89
N THR A 813 -24.53 -6.67 29.41
CA THR A 813 -25.86 -7.00 29.89
C THR A 813 -25.74 -7.57 31.30
N LYS A 814 -26.43 -6.90 32.22
CA LYS A 814 -26.57 -7.27 33.59
C LYS A 814 -27.08 -8.71 33.77
N GLY A 815 -26.33 -9.47 34.52
CA GLY A 815 -26.83 -10.59 35.30
C GLY A 815 -27.16 -11.86 34.57
N MET A 816 -26.12 -12.71 34.35
CA MET A 816 -26.23 -14.16 34.49
C MET A 816 -24.85 -14.78 34.51
N LYS A 817 -24.51 -15.51 35.57
CA LYS A 817 -23.32 -16.36 35.65
C LYS A 817 -23.42 -17.47 34.60
N CYS A 818 -22.57 -17.43 33.60
CA CYS A 818 -22.30 -18.57 32.74
C CYS A 818 -20.82 -18.58 32.41
N ALA A 819 -20.12 -19.55 32.95
CA ALA A 819 -18.77 -19.92 32.49
C ALA A 819 -18.86 -20.33 31.03
N LYS A 820 -18.33 -19.53 30.09
CA LYS A 820 -18.16 -19.93 28.70
C LYS A 820 -16.67 -19.91 28.38
N THR A 821 -16.13 -21.09 28.28
CA THR A 821 -14.86 -21.35 27.60
C THR A 821 -15.08 -21.05 26.12
N CYS A 822 -14.47 -20.02 25.59
CA CYS A 822 -14.42 -19.77 24.15
C CYS A 822 -13.28 -20.59 23.56
N THR A 823 -13.61 -21.61 22.82
CA THR A 823 -12.68 -22.46 22.08
C THR A 823 -12.70 -22.03 20.63
N ILE A 824 -11.57 -21.65 20.07
CA ILE A 824 -11.42 -21.30 18.65
C ILE A 824 -11.07 -22.56 17.87
N LEU A 825 -11.85 -22.89 16.87
CA LEU A 825 -11.78 -24.08 16.05
C LEU A 825 -11.57 -23.71 14.56
N ILE A 826 -10.48 -24.09 13.95
CA ILE A 826 -10.28 -23.96 12.48
C ILE A 826 -10.71 -25.28 11.84
N LYS A 827 -11.77 -25.24 11.05
CA LYS A 827 -12.17 -26.36 10.21
C LYS A 827 -11.83 -26.05 8.77
N ASP A 828 -10.69 -26.54 8.33
CA ASP A 828 -10.45 -26.77 6.92
C ASP A 828 -9.97 -28.21 6.74
N HIS A 829 -10.63 -28.91 5.85
CA HIS A 829 -10.28 -30.27 5.51
C HIS A 829 -8.96 -30.28 4.75
N MET A 830 -7.87 -30.43 5.45
CA MET A 830 -6.54 -30.83 4.98
C MET A 830 -5.39 -30.00 5.55
N MET A 831 -5.21 -29.99 6.84
CA MET A 831 -3.86 -29.79 7.38
C MET A 831 -3.75 -30.39 8.78
N ASN A 832 -3.10 -31.51 8.90
CA ASN A 832 -2.56 -32.06 10.14
C ASN A 832 -1.25 -31.33 10.46
N TRP A 833 -1.32 -30.06 10.85
CA TRP A 833 -0.16 -29.31 11.30
C TRP A 833 -0.46 -28.69 12.65
N PRO A 834 0.48 -28.75 13.57
CA PRO A 834 0.29 -28.17 14.88
C PRO A 834 0.46 -26.63 14.78
N ILE A 835 -0.64 -25.91 14.80
CA ILE A 835 -0.64 -24.58 15.35
C ILE A 835 -0.66 -24.78 16.85
N LEU A 836 0.41 -24.38 17.51
CA LEU A 836 0.52 -24.48 18.95
C LEU A 836 -0.35 -23.40 19.59
N THR A 837 -1.58 -23.76 19.98
CA THR A 837 -2.42 -22.90 20.79
C THR A 837 -2.32 -23.36 22.24
N LEU A 838 -1.59 -22.62 23.06
CA LEU A 838 -1.54 -22.82 24.50
C LEU A 838 -2.81 -22.27 25.14
N LEU A 839 -3.68 -23.18 25.59
CA LEU A 839 -4.80 -22.85 26.47
C LEU A 839 -4.35 -22.96 27.91
N HIS A 840 -4.24 -21.84 28.59
CA HIS A 840 -4.04 -21.83 30.05
C HIS A 840 -5.42 -21.76 30.71
N THR A 841 -5.82 -22.83 31.39
CA THR A 841 -6.99 -22.85 32.26
C THR A 841 -6.55 -22.57 33.70
N SER A 842 -6.48 -21.35 34.11
CA SER A 842 -6.56 -20.98 35.51
C SER A 842 -7.86 -20.23 35.75
N GLN A 843 -8.42 -20.34 36.91
CA GLN A 843 -9.78 -19.87 37.27
C GLN A 843 -9.98 -18.34 37.22
N SER A 844 -9.05 -17.60 36.63
CA SER A 844 -9.17 -16.17 36.40
C SER A 844 -8.24 -15.76 35.25
N ALA A 845 -8.78 -15.50 34.10
CA ALA A 845 -8.17 -14.98 32.87
C ALA A 845 -7.53 -16.02 31.93
N THR A 846 -8.11 -16.11 30.75
CA THR A 846 -7.64 -16.95 29.63
C THR A 846 -6.76 -16.08 28.73
N SER A 847 -5.46 -16.29 28.72
CA SER A 847 -4.57 -15.76 27.68
C SER A 847 -4.34 -16.84 26.63
N LEU A 848 -4.63 -16.51 25.38
CA LEU A 848 -4.33 -17.35 24.23
C LEU A 848 -2.94 -16.97 23.70
N ILE A 849 -2.01 -17.92 23.72
CA ILE A 849 -0.69 -17.74 23.09
C ILE A 849 -0.65 -18.68 21.88
N SER A 850 -0.55 -18.12 20.69
CA SER A 850 -0.37 -18.88 19.44
C SER A 850 1.10 -18.90 19.07
N PHE A 851 1.67 -20.09 18.96
CA PHE A 851 2.99 -20.33 18.40
C PHE A 851 2.83 -21.11 17.10
N ALA A 852 3.56 -20.70 16.08
CA ALA A 852 3.77 -21.48 14.89
C ALA A 852 5.15 -22.16 14.99
N ILE A 853 5.21 -23.47 14.98
CA ILE A 853 6.43 -24.27 14.98
C ILE A 853 6.48 -25.14 13.72
#